data_ac253b513c9c3b0f7f968b59e4d0392b
#
_entry.id   ac253b513c9c3b0f7f968b59e4d0392b
#
_cell.length_a   1.000
_cell.length_b   1.000
_cell.length_c   1.000
_cell.angle_alpha   90.00
_cell.angle_beta   90.00
_cell.angle_gamma   90.00
#
_symmetry.space_group_name_H-M   'P 1'
#
loop_
_entity.id
_entity.type
_entity.pdbx_description
1 polymer ?
#
loop_
_entity_poly.entity_id
_entity_poly.type
_entity_poly.pdbx_seq_one_letter_code
_entity_poly.pdbx_strand_id
1 'polypeptide(L)'
;MSASQAALAATLLARQPGPGAMTIQILPDSLANQIAAGEVVERPASVVKELVENAIDAGATRIAIEVEGAGKESITVRDNGCGMNPDDARLALARHATSKISQPEDLVSIRTLGFRGEALPSIASVAKVRLTTCHAEGQAGTEVTVEGGQAAVIKETACPKGTTLEVRQLFFNTPARHKFLRRDQTEAGYITQVVQQQALAHPGIQFSLSHNGRTVINTLPTDQVLYRIAELFGSELTRELLRVEKEEGRYRIEGFISSPILTRSKRDDQFSFINHRHIRDKVILSATQKGYSHLLPRGQHPVLFLYFTMDPDLLDVNVHPAKAEVRFAYQSEVYRFVMEAIQEALAGNEKSGLPEQKPLAPSESAGQSAVPHVANGASAETYASVPRPNLEHAPAGPPPRYQQTHSFQEMGQALQSFYGKGGGHDSVQPGRLPPEIDLFRTKPRAVSDMIYSDFEPLGQLNNSFIVMQGRRGVLVVDQHIAHERVLYERFKKAAMERKVEIQNLLFPLAIEFAPAEAQALVEELPELAKLGLEMEAFGTNGFLLRSVPAILKSHDHEAVVREIAAALARDEAQHSLQDKYDDVIIMMSCRNAIKVNHPMELDQIKKLLHDLEMTEMPYTCPHGRPIALLFDIEDILKQFHRK
;
A
#
# COMPACT_ATOMS: atom_id res chain seq x y z
N MET A 1 -10.95 55.72 33.07
CA MET A 1 -11.63 55.45 31.79
C MET A 1 -12.76 56.48 31.66
N SER A 2 -12.73 57.36 30.66
CA SER A 2 -13.71 58.43 30.50
C SER A 2 -15.00 57.86 29.89
N ALA A 3 -16.12 58.44 30.25
CA ALA A 3 -17.48 58.06 29.76
C ALA A 3 -17.56 57.98 28.22
N SER A 4 -16.66 58.68 27.51
CA SER A 4 -16.54 58.67 26.04
C SER A 4 -16.03 57.36 25.47
N GLN A 5 -15.13 56.63 26.18
CA GLN A 5 -14.60 55.32 25.72
C GLN A 5 -15.59 54.19 25.96
N ALA A 6 -16.44 54.28 27.00
CA ALA A 6 -17.51 53.31 27.24
C ALA A 6 -18.65 53.45 26.22
N ALA A 7 -18.94 54.67 25.77
CA ALA A 7 -19.94 54.94 24.74
C ALA A 7 -19.50 54.43 23.35
N LEU A 8 -18.19 54.56 23.03
CA LEU A 8 -17.65 54.05 21.76
C LEU A 8 -17.66 52.51 21.72
N ALA A 9 -17.35 51.86 22.86
CA ALA A 9 -17.39 50.41 23.00
C ALA A 9 -18.82 49.86 22.90
N ALA A 10 -19.82 50.56 23.47
CA ALA A 10 -21.21 50.19 23.38
C ALA A 10 -21.80 50.35 21.96
N THR A 11 -21.30 51.31 21.18
CA THR A 11 -21.75 51.55 19.79
C THR A 11 -21.17 50.55 18.82
N LEU A 12 -19.98 49.95 19.11
CA LEU A 12 -19.38 48.89 18.32
C LEU A 12 -20.02 47.51 18.53
N LEU A 13 -20.67 47.29 19.68
CA LEU A 13 -21.37 46.01 19.99
C LEU A 13 -22.81 45.92 19.44
N ALA A 14 -23.36 47.01 18.92
CA ALA A 14 -24.78 47.09 18.54
C ALA A 14 -25.05 47.01 17.01
N ARG A 15 -24.09 46.72 16.17
CA ARG A 15 -24.33 46.48 14.74
C ARG A 15 -24.32 44.99 14.41
N GLN A 16 -25.45 44.32 14.62
CA GLN A 16 -25.74 43.12 13.84
C GLN A 16 -26.05 43.56 12.38
N PRO A 17 -25.30 43.09 11.38
CA PRO A 17 -25.64 43.40 9.99
C PRO A 17 -26.97 42.76 9.64
N GLY A 18 -27.91 43.56 9.13
CA GLY A 18 -29.11 43.07 8.50
C GLY A 18 -28.81 42.18 7.30
N PRO A 19 -29.77 41.34 6.84
CA PRO A 19 -29.55 40.43 5.72
C PRO A 19 -29.34 41.25 4.42
N GLY A 20 -28.09 41.38 3.97
CA GLY A 20 -27.82 41.99 2.67
C GLY A 20 -26.46 42.67 2.44
N ALA A 21 -25.67 43.02 3.44
CA ALA A 21 -24.38 43.67 3.24
C ALA A 21 -23.23 42.85 3.89
N MET A 22 -22.50 42.08 3.09
CA MET A 22 -21.22 41.51 3.52
C MET A 22 -20.16 42.64 3.58
N THR A 23 -19.84 43.11 4.76
CA THR A 23 -18.76 44.07 5.00
C THR A 23 -17.46 43.33 5.29
N ILE A 24 -16.39 43.66 4.58
CA ILE A 24 -15.03 43.13 4.83
C ILE A 24 -14.57 43.64 6.21
N GLN A 25 -14.14 42.72 7.08
CA GLN A 25 -13.61 43.02 8.41
C GLN A 25 -12.25 42.34 8.62
N ILE A 26 -11.36 42.99 9.38
CA ILE A 26 -10.12 42.36 9.83
C ILE A 26 -10.50 41.36 10.93
N LEU A 27 -10.13 40.09 10.74
CA LEU A 27 -10.36 39.05 11.73
C LEU A 27 -9.48 39.26 12.98
N PRO A 28 -9.99 38.95 14.18
CA PRO A 28 -9.13 38.88 15.38
C PRO A 28 -7.98 37.89 15.15
N ASP A 29 -6.79 38.20 15.67
CA ASP A 29 -5.58 37.36 15.49
C ASP A 29 -5.81 35.91 15.91
N SER A 30 -6.58 35.65 16.98
CA SER A 30 -6.90 34.30 17.44
C SER A 30 -7.68 33.50 16.39
N LEU A 31 -8.64 34.14 15.71
CA LEU A 31 -9.45 33.49 14.67
C LEU A 31 -8.65 33.31 13.38
N ALA A 32 -7.86 34.33 12.99
CA ALA A 32 -6.94 34.23 11.85
C ALA A 32 -5.92 33.10 12.05
N ASN A 33 -5.44 32.94 13.30
CA ASN A 33 -4.54 31.86 13.69
C ASN A 33 -5.17 30.48 13.59
N GLN A 34 -6.43 30.34 14.02
CA GLN A 34 -7.16 29.07 13.89
C GLN A 34 -7.47 28.71 12.43
N ILE A 35 -7.73 29.68 11.57
CA ILE A 35 -7.96 29.45 10.13
C ILE A 35 -6.64 28.97 9.47
N ALA A 36 -5.53 29.70 9.68
CA ALA A 36 -4.22 29.34 9.13
C ALA A 36 -3.71 27.99 9.66
N ALA A 37 -3.98 27.69 10.94
CA ALA A 37 -3.69 26.37 11.49
C ALA A 37 -4.44 25.24 10.76
N GLY A 38 -5.55 25.53 10.07
CA GLY A 38 -6.30 24.55 9.31
C GLY A 38 -5.59 24.05 8.06
N GLU A 39 -4.73 24.86 7.50
CA GLU A 39 -3.95 24.51 6.30
C GLU A 39 -2.70 23.68 6.65
N VAL A 40 -2.21 23.79 7.90
CA VAL A 40 -0.98 23.13 8.36
C VAL A 40 -1.29 21.90 9.23
N VAL A 41 -2.30 21.99 10.10
CA VAL A 41 -2.64 20.96 11.10
C VAL A 41 -4.05 20.44 10.84
N GLU A 42 -4.15 19.40 10.03
CA GLU A 42 -5.43 18.73 9.73
C GLU A 42 -5.76 17.60 10.73
N ARG A 43 -4.74 16.89 11.21
CA ARG A 43 -4.85 15.69 12.05
C ARG A 43 -3.61 15.46 12.91
N PRO A 44 -3.65 14.52 13.89
CA PRO A 44 -2.50 14.16 14.71
C PRO A 44 -1.23 13.81 13.94
N ALA A 45 -1.37 13.05 12.83
CA ALA A 45 -0.24 12.68 11.98
C ALA A 45 0.48 13.88 11.35
N SER A 46 -0.24 14.98 11.04
CA SER A 46 0.37 16.23 10.56
C SER A 46 1.24 16.87 11.63
N VAL A 47 0.80 16.84 12.90
CA VAL A 47 1.60 17.33 14.04
C VAL A 47 2.87 16.50 14.17
N VAL A 48 2.76 15.16 14.21
CA VAL A 48 3.94 14.28 14.30
C VAL A 48 4.92 14.52 13.16
N LYS A 49 4.43 14.68 11.93
CA LYS A 49 5.26 14.98 10.76
C LYS A 49 6.10 16.23 10.97
N GLU A 50 5.47 17.36 11.28
CA GLU A 50 6.16 18.65 11.45
C GLU A 50 7.17 18.61 12.61
N LEU A 51 6.84 17.94 13.74
CA LEU A 51 7.74 17.82 14.88
C LEU A 51 8.95 16.94 14.55
N VAL A 52 8.76 15.83 13.86
CA VAL A 52 9.84 14.94 13.45
C VAL A 52 10.72 15.61 12.40
N GLU A 53 10.15 16.31 11.40
CA GLU A 53 10.93 17.08 10.43
C GLU A 53 11.79 18.16 11.10
N ASN A 54 11.28 18.84 12.14
CA ASN A 54 12.06 19.79 12.91
C ASN A 54 13.21 19.13 13.69
N ALA A 55 12.99 17.94 14.26
CA ALA A 55 14.02 17.18 14.95
C ALA A 55 15.14 16.72 13.97
N ILE A 56 14.78 16.30 12.76
CA ILE A 56 15.73 15.93 11.70
C ILE A 56 16.55 17.16 11.29
N ASP A 57 15.89 18.29 11.03
CA ASP A 57 16.55 19.56 10.67
C ASP A 57 17.49 20.08 11.79
N ALA A 58 17.21 19.73 13.07
CA ALA A 58 18.07 20.01 14.22
C ALA A 58 19.29 19.07 14.33
N GLY A 59 19.47 18.16 13.37
CA GLY A 59 20.57 17.21 13.36
C GLY A 59 20.47 16.09 14.40
N ALA A 60 19.25 15.71 14.78
CA ALA A 60 19.03 14.62 15.71
C ALA A 60 19.50 13.28 15.13
N THR A 61 20.14 12.45 15.96
CA THR A 61 20.50 11.07 15.65
C THR A 61 19.55 10.05 16.29
N ARG A 62 18.69 10.53 17.22
CA ARG A 62 17.67 9.74 17.89
C ARG A 62 16.40 10.57 18.10
N ILE A 63 15.27 10.02 17.66
CA ILE A 63 13.97 10.66 17.79
C ILE A 63 13.00 9.64 18.43
N ALA A 64 12.43 10.01 19.59
CA ALA A 64 11.44 9.20 20.30
C ALA A 64 10.08 9.89 20.23
N ILE A 65 9.06 9.15 19.80
CA ILE A 65 7.69 9.61 19.64
C ILE A 65 6.79 8.79 20.58
N GLU A 66 6.08 9.45 21.47
CA GLU A 66 5.12 8.84 22.40
C GLU A 66 3.74 9.44 22.11
N VAL A 67 2.73 8.57 21.91
CA VAL A 67 1.38 8.97 21.51
C VAL A 67 0.34 8.32 22.41
N GLU A 68 -0.61 9.11 22.91
CA GLU A 68 -1.74 8.64 23.69
C GLU A 68 -3.06 9.05 23.02
N GLY A 69 -4.10 8.18 23.10
CA GLY A 69 -5.39 8.42 22.48
C GLY A 69 -5.29 8.71 20.98
N ALA A 70 -4.38 8.01 20.26
CA ALA A 70 -4.08 8.25 18.85
C ALA A 70 -3.69 9.71 18.52
N GLY A 71 -3.02 10.38 19.45
CA GLY A 71 -2.57 11.76 19.32
C GLY A 71 -3.63 12.82 19.59
N LYS A 72 -4.82 12.43 20.01
CA LYS A 72 -5.88 13.35 20.46
C LYS A 72 -5.62 13.84 21.89
N GLU A 73 -5.12 12.95 22.75
CA GLU A 73 -4.81 13.23 24.16
C GLU A 73 -3.43 13.82 24.31
N SER A 74 -2.40 13.11 23.84
CA SER A 74 -1.03 13.62 23.84
C SER A 74 -0.19 13.10 22.68
N ILE A 75 0.74 13.95 22.23
CA ILE A 75 1.84 13.64 21.31
C ILE A 75 3.10 14.24 21.95
N THR A 76 4.09 13.40 22.24
CA THR A 76 5.40 13.84 22.72
C THR A 76 6.47 13.42 21.72
N VAL A 77 7.25 14.38 21.22
CA VAL A 77 8.42 14.13 20.38
C VAL A 77 9.65 14.61 21.12
N ARG A 78 10.62 13.72 21.31
CA ARG A 78 11.90 13.98 21.98
C ARG A 78 13.05 13.66 21.04
N ASP A 79 13.95 14.62 20.87
CA ASP A 79 15.13 14.50 20.06
C ASP A 79 16.41 14.81 20.87
N ASN A 80 17.56 14.43 20.32
CA ASN A 80 18.88 14.73 20.82
C ASN A 80 19.66 15.69 19.89
N GLY A 81 18.96 16.53 19.14
CA GLY A 81 19.53 17.50 18.22
C GLY A 81 20.27 18.64 18.90
N CYS A 82 20.53 19.73 18.16
CA CYS A 82 21.29 20.87 18.68
C CYS A 82 20.58 21.61 19.83
N GLY A 83 19.26 21.45 19.98
CA GLY A 83 18.47 22.25 20.92
C GLY A 83 18.38 23.72 20.54
N MET A 84 17.83 24.55 21.45
CA MET A 84 17.66 25.99 21.28
C MET A 84 18.23 26.75 22.49
N ASN A 85 18.77 27.92 22.23
CA ASN A 85 19.08 28.87 23.29
C ASN A 85 17.79 29.52 23.81
N PRO A 86 17.81 30.25 24.95
CA PRO A 86 16.61 30.86 25.56
C PRO A 86 15.87 31.84 24.63
N ASP A 87 16.59 32.60 23.81
CA ASP A 87 15.99 33.58 22.91
C ASP A 87 15.34 32.91 21.72
N ASP A 88 15.98 31.89 21.11
CA ASP A 88 15.40 31.07 20.05
C ASP A 88 14.16 30.28 20.55
N ALA A 89 14.22 29.77 21.79
CA ALA A 89 13.07 29.06 22.39
C ALA A 89 11.85 29.96 22.55
N ARG A 90 12.05 31.26 22.84
CA ARG A 90 10.97 32.26 22.88
C ARG A 90 10.38 32.51 21.51
N LEU A 91 11.24 32.62 20.50
CA LEU A 91 10.83 32.91 19.12
C LEU A 91 10.24 31.68 18.39
N ALA A 92 10.57 30.45 18.80
CA ALA A 92 10.14 29.23 18.14
C ALA A 92 8.61 29.08 18.00
N LEU A 93 7.85 29.69 18.94
CA LEU A 93 6.38 29.69 18.91
C LEU A 93 5.79 31.02 18.37
N ALA A 94 6.64 31.94 17.88
CA ALA A 94 6.24 33.16 17.20
C ALA A 94 6.00 32.88 15.70
N ARG A 95 5.05 33.60 15.10
CA ARG A 95 4.79 33.49 13.66
C ARG A 95 5.91 34.08 12.83
N HIS A 96 6.17 33.49 11.68
CA HIS A 96 7.19 33.93 10.72
C HIS A 96 8.60 33.93 11.30
N ALA A 97 8.83 33.25 12.43
CA ALA A 97 10.14 33.05 13.00
C ALA A 97 10.73 31.73 12.51
N THR A 98 11.84 31.78 11.80
CA THR A 98 12.54 30.62 11.27
C THR A 98 14.04 30.85 11.25
N SER A 99 14.82 29.82 11.55
CA SER A 99 16.28 29.81 11.44
C SER A 99 16.75 29.22 10.07
N LYS A 100 15.82 28.82 9.19
CA LYS A 100 16.10 27.96 8.04
C LYS A 100 16.25 28.74 6.73
N ILE A 101 15.66 29.92 6.61
CA ILE A 101 15.74 30.82 5.46
C ILE A 101 15.93 32.23 5.94
N SER A 102 16.73 33.03 5.25
CA SER A 102 17.01 34.44 5.59
C SER A 102 16.90 35.37 4.40
N GLN A 103 17.01 34.84 3.17
CA GLN A 103 17.00 35.60 1.93
C GLN A 103 16.04 34.97 0.90
N PRO A 104 15.50 35.79 -0.04
CA PRO A 104 14.60 35.28 -1.08
C PRO A 104 15.21 34.16 -1.93
N GLU A 105 16.53 34.19 -2.13
CA GLU A 105 17.30 33.20 -2.89
C GLU A 105 17.27 31.80 -2.23
N ASP A 106 17.13 31.73 -0.90
CA ASP A 106 17.03 30.48 -0.16
C ASP A 106 15.76 29.68 -0.55
N LEU A 107 14.71 30.36 -1.06
CA LEU A 107 13.47 29.72 -1.51
C LEU A 107 13.67 28.89 -2.77
N VAL A 108 14.70 29.16 -3.57
CA VAL A 108 15.00 28.43 -4.81
C VAL A 108 15.80 27.15 -4.51
N SER A 109 16.53 27.12 -3.38
CA SER A 109 17.43 26.03 -3.01
C SER A 109 17.16 25.48 -1.61
N ILE A 110 15.89 25.18 -1.30
CA ILE A 110 15.47 24.67 0.01
C ILE A 110 16.09 23.29 0.25
N ARG A 111 17.01 23.22 1.24
CA ARG A 111 17.65 21.98 1.69
C ARG A 111 17.04 21.39 2.95
N THR A 112 16.31 22.20 3.74
CA THR A 112 15.65 21.78 4.98
C THR A 112 14.25 21.22 4.70
N LEU A 113 13.76 20.32 5.55
CA LEU A 113 12.40 19.76 5.44
C LEU A 113 11.33 20.82 5.74
N GLY A 114 11.55 21.68 6.75
CA GLY A 114 10.69 22.83 7.07
C GLY A 114 11.36 24.16 6.72
N PHE A 115 10.60 25.23 6.42
CA PHE A 115 11.14 26.57 6.12
C PHE A 115 10.19 27.74 6.44
N ARG A 116 8.87 27.53 6.60
CA ARG A 116 7.87 28.61 6.68
C ARG A 116 7.77 29.30 8.06
N GLY A 117 8.28 28.71 9.14
CA GLY A 117 8.15 29.25 10.49
C GLY A 117 6.71 29.35 11.01
N GLU A 118 5.81 28.48 10.53
CA GLU A 118 4.38 28.52 10.83
C GLU A 118 3.86 27.26 11.54
N ALA A 119 4.61 26.15 11.53
CA ALA A 119 4.16 24.87 12.06
C ALA A 119 3.93 24.91 13.58
N LEU A 120 4.93 25.32 14.37
CA LEU A 120 4.82 25.38 15.82
C LEU A 120 3.78 26.39 16.31
N PRO A 121 3.70 27.63 15.78
CA PRO A 121 2.63 28.57 16.13
C PRO A 121 1.24 28.05 15.78
N SER A 122 1.09 27.35 14.65
CA SER A 122 -0.17 26.74 14.21
C SER A 122 -0.61 25.64 15.18
N ILE A 123 0.28 24.73 15.56
CA ILE A 123 0.02 23.68 16.56
C ILE A 123 -0.37 24.33 17.90
N ALA A 124 0.38 25.34 18.37
CA ALA A 124 0.13 26.02 19.64
C ALA A 124 -1.20 26.78 19.68
N SER A 125 -1.74 27.19 18.52
CA SER A 125 -3.04 27.87 18.44
C SER A 125 -4.23 26.92 18.64
N VAL A 126 -4.06 25.61 18.41
CA VAL A 126 -5.15 24.60 18.48
C VAL A 126 -4.92 23.50 19.53
N ALA A 127 -3.84 23.59 20.28
CA ALA A 127 -3.47 22.61 21.29
C ALA A 127 -2.83 23.30 22.53
N LYS A 128 -2.55 22.49 23.56
CA LYS A 128 -1.70 22.88 24.69
C LYS A 128 -0.31 22.37 24.43
N VAL A 129 0.66 23.28 24.28
CA VAL A 129 2.03 22.94 23.89
C VAL A 129 2.99 23.27 25.04
N ARG A 130 3.87 22.29 25.32
CA ARG A 130 5.04 22.46 26.20
C ARG A 130 6.29 22.11 25.39
N LEU A 131 7.15 23.11 25.23
CA LEU A 131 8.46 23.00 24.62
C LEU A 131 9.52 23.03 25.72
N THR A 132 10.36 22.03 25.84
CA THR A 132 11.51 21.98 26.75
C THR A 132 12.76 21.75 25.90
N THR A 133 13.73 22.65 25.98
CA THR A 133 14.92 22.57 25.12
C THR A 133 16.17 23.03 25.85
N CYS A 134 17.31 22.40 25.49
CA CYS A 134 18.62 22.80 25.98
C CYS A 134 19.63 22.77 24.83
N HIS A 135 20.30 23.89 24.59
CA HIS A 135 21.35 23.96 23.59
C HIS A 135 22.58 23.16 24.02
N ALA A 136 23.34 22.67 23.04
CA ALA A 136 24.53 21.83 23.26
C ALA A 136 25.56 22.43 24.23
N GLU A 137 25.72 23.74 24.20
CA GLU A 137 26.67 24.53 25.01
C GLU A 137 26.01 25.18 26.22
N GLY A 138 24.69 25.03 26.41
CA GLY A 138 23.94 25.64 27.50
C GLY A 138 24.10 24.89 28.83
N GLN A 139 24.14 25.63 29.94
CA GLN A 139 24.18 25.05 31.30
C GLN A 139 22.78 24.80 31.86
N ALA A 140 21.76 25.48 31.33
CA ALA A 140 20.37 25.36 31.76
C ALA A 140 19.45 25.28 30.53
N GLY A 141 18.35 24.56 30.66
CA GLY A 141 17.33 24.47 29.63
C GLY A 141 16.22 25.51 29.81
N THR A 142 15.43 25.68 28.79
CA THR A 142 14.27 26.56 28.75
C THR A 142 12.99 25.78 28.53
N GLU A 143 11.98 26.01 29.36
CA GLU A 143 10.62 25.52 29.18
C GLU A 143 9.71 26.66 28.70
N VAL A 144 9.00 26.46 27.62
CA VAL A 144 7.99 27.40 27.10
C VAL A 144 6.64 26.66 27.02
N THR A 145 5.63 27.23 27.66
CA THR A 145 4.26 26.67 27.66
C THR A 145 3.30 27.67 27.02
N VAL A 146 2.47 27.16 26.08
CA VAL A 146 1.43 27.94 25.38
C VAL A 146 0.14 27.15 25.35
N GLU A 147 -1.01 27.77 25.63
CA GLU A 147 -2.32 27.17 25.57
C GLU A 147 -3.22 27.93 24.59
N GLY A 148 -3.61 27.29 23.46
CA GLY A 148 -4.57 27.82 22.49
C GLY A 148 -4.18 29.19 21.91
N GLY A 149 -2.86 29.46 21.73
CA GLY A 149 -2.34 30.71 21.21
C GLY A 149 -2.31 31.87 22.21
N GLN A 150 -2.46 31.60 23.52
CA GLN A 150 -2.29 32.60 24.58
C GLN A 150 -0.81 32.98 24.77
N ALA A 151 -0.55 33.99 25.59
CA ALA A 151 0.80 34.41 25.87
C ALA A 151 1.67 33.28 26.47
N ALA A 152 2.87 33.12 25.94
CA ALA A 152 3.80 32.08 26.38
C ALA A 152 4.28 32.32 27.83
N VAL A 153 4.32 31.26 28.64
CA VAL A 153 4.96 31.24 29.95
C VAL A 153 6.32 30.58 29.78
N ILE A 154 7.38 31.27 30.19
CA ILE A 154 8.76 30.85 30.03
C ILE A 154 9.41 30.66 31.39
N LYS A 155 10.10 29.52 31.56
CA LYS A 155 10.79 29.16 32.79
C LYS A 155 12.14 28.54 32.46
N GLU A 156 13.10 28.73 33.34
CA GLU A 156 14.33 27.97 33.33
C GLU A 156 14.10 26.57 33.92
N THR A 157 14.67 25.55 33.31
CA THR A 157 14.49 24.17 33.74
C THR A 157 15.75 23.34 33.50
N ALA A 158 15.90 22.22 34.20
CA ALA A 158 16.94 21.25 33.92
C ALA A 158 16.44 20.25 32.89
N CYS A 159 17.12 20.16 31.75
CA CYS A 159 16.80 19.14 30.74
C CYS A 159 18.07 18.68 30.02
N PRO A 160 18.06 17.46 29.43
CA PRO A 160 19.16 16.99 28.59
C PRO A 160 19.24 17.82 27.30
N LYS A 161 20.42 17.77 26.64
CA LYS A 161 20.63 18.35 25.33
C LYS A 161 19.57 17.84 24.32
N GLY A 162 19.06 18.74 23.47
CA GLY A 162 18.05 18.48 22.48
C GLY A 162 16.74 19.18 22.79
N THR A 163 15.64 18.67 22.20
CA THR A 163 14.31 19.27 22.39
C THR A 163 13.28 18.17 22.72
N THR A 164 12.38 18.52 23.65
CA THR A 164 11.17 17.74 23.92
C THR A 164 9.97 18.64 23.68
N LEU A 165 9.09 18.22 22.77
CA LEU A 165 7.87 18.91 22.43
C LEU A 165 6.67 18.03 22.79
N GLU A 166 5.85 18.52 23.72
CA GLU A 166 4.63 17.87 24.17
C GLU A 166 3.42 18.67 23.70
N VAL A 167 2.52 18.03 22.97
CA VAL A 167 1.27 18.59 22.45
C VAL A 167 0.12 17.82 23.10
N ARG A 168 -0.71 18.50 23.87
CA ARG A 168 -1.85 17.90 24.57
C ARG A 168 -3.16 18.47 24.10
N GLN A 169 -4.22 17.64 24.16
CA GLN A 169 -5.61 18.02 23.87
C GLN A 169 -5.75 18.73 22.52
N LEU A 170 -5.27 18.08 21.47
CA LEU A 170 -5.33 18.62 20.11
C LEU A 170 -6.80 18.94 19.73
N PHE A 171 -7.00 20.15 19.20
CA PHE A 171 -8.30 20.72 18.82
C PHE A 171 -9.28 20.98 19.97
N PHE A 172 -8.79 21.15 21.23
CA PHE A 172 -9.64 21.43 22.38
C PHE A 172 -10.50 22.70 22.20
N ASN A 173 -9.99 23.71 21.50
CA ASN A 173 -10.65 24.98 21.21
C ASN A 173 -11.28 25.06 19.81
N THR A 174 -11.29 23.97 19.06
CA THR A 174 -11.88 23.84 17.71
C THR A 174 -12.76 22.58 17.61
N PRO A 175 -13.97 22.57 18.26
CA PRO A 175 -14.80 21.38 18.38
C PRO A 175 -15.23 20.76 17.04
N ALA A 176 -15.41 21.60 16.01
CA ALA A 176 -15.74 21.12 14.67
C ALA A 176 -14.63 20.20 14.13
N ARG A 177 -13.35 20.63 14.21
CA ARG A 177 -12.21 19.82 13.77
C ARG A 177 -12.04 18.56 14.58
N HIS A 178 -12.21 18.64 15.90
CA HIS A 178 -12.17 17.47 16.77
C HIS A 178 -13.19 16.39 16.34
N LYS A 179 -14.40 16.79 15.91
CA LYS A 179 -15.44 15.87 15.42
C LYS A 179 -15.09 15.21 14.07
N PHE A 180 -14.26 15.83 13.24
CA PHE A 180 -13.84 15.27 11.96
C PHE A 180 -12.69 14.26 12.06
N LEU A 181 -12.06 14.10 13.23
CA LEU A 181 -11.05 13.07 13.44
C LEU A 181 -11.66 11.67 13.29
N ARG A 182 -10.90 10.79 12.66
CA ARG A 182 -11.28 9.39 12.45
C ARG A 182 -11.23 8.61 13.77
N ARG A 183 -11.56 7.31 13.70
CA ARG A 183 -11.40 6.39 14.83
C ARG A 183 -9.93 6.29 15.22
N ASP A 184 -9.66 6.01 16.51
CA ASP A 184 -8.29 5.99 17.04
C ASP A 184 -7.37 5.05 16.28
N GLN A 185 -7.85 3.87 15.89
CA GLN A 185 -7.06 2.92 15.09
C GLN A 185 -6.62 3.51 13.75
N THR A 186 -7.48 4.30 13.10
CA THR A 186 -7.17 4.95 11.82
C THR A 186 -6.16 6.08 11.98
N GLU A 187 -6.34 6.94 13.00
CA GLU A 187 -5.39 8.03 13.26
C GLU A 187 -4.02 7.51 13.70
N ALA A 188 -3.98 6.46 14.54
CA ALA A 188 -2.74 5.78 14.91
C ALA A 188 -2.03 5.17 13.68
N GLY A 189 -2.79 4.60 12.73
CA GLY A 189 -2.25 4.10 11.47
C GLY A 189 -1.58 5.21 10.63
N TYR A 190 -2.18 6.39 10.54
CA TYR A 190 -1.56 7.54 9.84
C TYR A 190 -0.29 8.03 10.54
N ILE A 191 -0.25 8.05 11.88
CA ILE A 191 0.96 8.40 12.64
C ILE A 191 2.06 7.38 12.34
N THR A 192 1.75 6.08 12.42
CA THR A 192 2.70 5.00 12.11
C THR A 192 3.27 5.15 10.70
N GLN A 193 2.43 5.42 9.70
CA GLN A 193 2.85 5.64 8.32
C GLN A 193 3.80 6.84 8.18
N VAL A 194 3.52 7.95 8.85
CA VAL A 194 4.41 9.12 8.85
C VAL A 194 5.77 8.77 9.43
N VAL A 195 5.82 8.07 10.57
CA VAL A 195 7.10 7.68 11.20
C VAL A 195 7.86 6.68 10.31
N GLN A 196 7.17 5.72 9.67
CA GLN A 196 7.79 4.82 8.69
C GLN A 196 8.41 5.57 7.52
N GLN A 197 7.71 6.57 6.97
CA GLN A 197 8.21 7.41 5.87
C GLN A 197 9.49 8.14 6.28
N GLN A 198 9.52 8.74 7.46
CA GLN A 198 10.71 9.46 7.95
C GLN A 198 11.87 8.49 8.26
N ALA A 199 11.57 7.32 8.83
CA ALA A 199 12.58 6.30 9.11
C ALA A 199 13.19 5.70 7.84
N LEU A 200 12.41 5.56 6.76
CA LEU A 200 12.91 5.15 5.44
C LEU A 200 13.75 6.25 4.77
N ALA A 201 13.33 7.51 4.88
CA ALA A 201 14.06 8.65 4.30
C ALA A 201 15.41 8.91 5.00
N HIS A 202 15.51 8.56 6.28
CA HIS A 202 16.67 8.84 7.13
C HIS A 202 17.15 7.60 7.89
N PRO A 203 17.70 6.59 7.20
CA PRO A 203 18.10 5.32 7.82
C PRO A 203 19.21 5.48 8.87
N GLY A 204 20.03 6.53 8.82
CA GLY A 204 21.06 6.84 9.82
C GLY A 204 20.51 7.35 11.17
N ILE A 205 19.19 7.62 11.28
CA ILE A 205 18.54 8.09 12.51
C ILE A 205 17.80 6.93 13.18
N GLN A 206 17.93 6.85 14.50
CA GLN A 206 17.11 5.96 15.32
C GLN A 206 15.73 6.55 15.54
N PHE A 207 14.68 5.79 15.21
CA PHE A 207 13.29 6.15 15.50
C PHE A 207 12.66 5.16 16.48
N SER A 208 11.94 5.69 17.47
CA SER A 208 11.06 4.89 18.31
C SER A 208 9.67 5.52 18.34
N LEU A 209 8.64 4.72 18.14
CA LEU A 209 7.23 5.10 18.27
C LEU A 209 6.57 4.20 19.29
N SER A 210 5.97 4.79 20.31
CA SER A 210 5.09 4.10 21.25
C SER A 210 3.67 4.67 21.19
N HIS A 211 2.67 3.80 21.28
CA HIS A 211 1.26 4.15 21.32
C HIS A 211 0.61 3.52 22.56
N ASN A 212 0.08 4.36 23.45
CA ASN A 212 -0.50 3.93 24.74
C ASN A 212 0.46 3.01 25.53
N GLY A 213 1.75 3.38 25.61
CA GLY A 213 2.80 2.63 26.30
C GLY A 213 3.31 1.36 25.58
N ARG A 214 2.76 1.01 24.40
CA ARG A 214 3.23 -0.13 23.61
C ARG A 214 4.14 0.35 22.48
N THR A 215 5.31 -0.25 22.33
CA THR A 215 6.22 0.02 21.23
C THR A 215 5.64 -0.50 19.91
N VAL A 216 5.53 0.39 18.91
CA VAL A 216 5.05 0.09 17.56
C VAL A 216 6.21 0.05 16.57
N ILE A 217 7.16 1.01 16.68
CA ILE A 217 8.36 1.09 15.85
C ILE A 217 9.55 1.26 16.80
N ASN A 218 10.63 0.54 16.52
CA ASN A 218 11.93 0.73 17.16
C ASN A 218 13.02 0.33 16.17
N THR A 219 13.74 1.31 15.62
CA THR A 219 14.77 1.11 14.60
C THR A 219 16.14 1.48 15.12
N LEU A 220 17.17 0.85 14.59
CA LEU A 220 18.56 1.18 14.87
C LEU A 220 19.16 2.00 13.72
N PRO A 221 20.15 2.89 13.96
CA PRO A 221 20.85 3.57 12.88
C PRO A 221 21.50 2.57 11.95
N THR A 222 21.37 2.77 10.64
CA THR A 222 21.98 1.89 9.61
C THR A 222 22.31 2.69 8.37
N ASP A 223 23.36 2.28 7.64
CA ASP A 223 23.70 2.83 6.33
C ASP A 223 22.97 2.09 5.20
N GLN A 224 22.36 0.95 5.51
CA GLN A 224 21.72 0.08 4.51
C GLN A 224 20.22 0.18 4.56
N VAL A 225 19.65 0.74 3.50
CA VAL A 225 18.20 0.90 3.35
C VAL A 225 17.46 -0.44 3.45
N LEU A 226 18.04 -1.54 2.93
CA LEU A 226 17.39 -2.86 2.99
C LEU A 226 17.19 -3.36 4.42
N TYR A 227 18.14 -3.09 5.34
CA TYR A 227 17.97 -3.40 6.77
C TYR A 227 16.84 -2.58 7.39
N ARG A 228 16.77 -1.29 7.05
CA ARG A 228 15.68 -0.43 7.52
C ARG A 228 14.32 -0.93 7.03
N ILE A 229 14.23 -1.38 5.78
CA ILE A 229 13.00 -2.00 5.24
C ILE A 229 12.67 -3.28 6.02
N ALA A 230 13.67 -4.14 6.32
CA ALA A 230 13.46 -5.35 7.11
C ALA A 230 12.97 -5.07 8.53
N GLU A 231 13.50 -4.04 9.21
CA GLU A 231 13.05 -3.62 10.55
C GLU A 231 11.58 -3.15 10.55
N LEU A 232 11.15 -2.43 9.52
CA LEU A 232 9.81 -1.82 9.45
C LEU A 232 8.74 -2.75 8.89
N PHE A 233 9.09 -3.62 7.94
CA PHE A 233 8.13 -4.43 7.17
C PHE A 233 8.38 -5.94 7.27
N GLY A 234 9.41 -6.35 7.98
CA GLY A 234 9.78 -7.76 8.15
C GLY A 234 10.74 -8.29 7.08
N SER A 235 11.52 -9.31 7.43
CA SER A 235 12.53 -9.92 6.55
C SER A 235 11.94 -10.71 5.39
N GLU A 236 10.71 -11.20 5.51
CA GLU A 236 10.02 -11.93 4.43
C GLU A 236 9.80 -11.03 3.20
N LEU A 237 9.41 -9.76 3.42
CA LEU A 237 9.21 -8.81 2.35
C LEU A 237 10.52 -8.55 1.58
N THR A 238 11.64 -8.44 2.28
CA THR A 238 12.93 -8.11 1.66
C THR A 238 13.47 -9.20 0.73
N ARG A 239 13.05 -10.46 0.90
CA ARG A 239 13.43 -11.57 0.01
C ARG A 239 12.86 -11.45 -1.39
N GLU A 240 11.72 -10.77 -1.53
CA GLU A 240 11.02 -10.59 -2.79
C GLU A 240 11.31 -9.23 -3.44
N LEU A 241 12.29 -8.47 -2.90
CA LEU A 241 12.68 -7.17 -3.43
C LEU A 241 13.84 -7.31 -4.42
N LEU A 242 13.72 -6.59 -5.54
CA LEU A 242 14.72 -6.44 -6.59
C LEU A 242 15.36 -5.07 -6.45
N ARG A 243 16.69 -5.00 -6.60
CA ARG A 243 17.41 -3.73 -6.55
C ARG A 243 17.20 -2.95 -7.84
N VAL A 244 16.90 -1.66 -7.70
CA VAL A 244 16.86 -0.68 -8.78
C VAL A 244 18.04 0.25 -8.60
N GLU A 245 18.80 0.49 -9.66
CA GLU A 245 19.89 1.46 -9.69
C GLU A 245 20.08 1.92 -11.14
N LYS A 246 19.89 3.23 -11.39
CA LYS A 246 20.13 3.84 -12.70
C LYS A 246 20.56 5.29 -12.50
N GLU A 247 21.54 5.70 -13.30
CA GLU A 247 21.99 7.10 -13.36
C GLU A 247 22.03 7.54 -14.82
N GLU A 248 21.41 8.67 -15.13
CA GLU A 248 21.36 9.24 -16.47
C GLU A 248 21.39 10.76 -16.38
N GLY A 249 22.49 11.38 -16.74
CA GLY A 249 22.67 12.83 -16.71
C GLY A 249 22.51 13.42 -15.32
N ARG A 250 21.38 14.12 -15.07
CA ARG A 250 21.06 14.81 -13.80
C ARG A 250 20.09 14.02 -12.91
N TYR A 251 19.73 12.81 -13.32
CA TYR A 251 18.78 11.94 -12.63
C TYR A 251 19.50 10.70 -12.11
N ARG A 252 19.29 10.40 -10.85
CA ARG A 252 19.71 9.13 -10.24
C ARG A 252 18.52 8.54 -9.48
N ILE A 253 18.29 7.26 -9.68
CA ILE A 253 17.33 6.45 -8.92
C ILE A 253 18.06 5.27 -8.32
N GLU A 254 17.80 5.00 -7.06
CA GLU A 254 18.23 3.80 -6.36
C GLU A 254 17.11 3.31 -5.46
N GLY A 255 17.16 2.03 -5.07
CA GLY A 255 16.16 1.48 -4.16
C GLY A 255 15.77 0.06 -4.47
N PHE A 256 14.51 -0.26 -4.16
CA PHE A 256 13.99 -1.62 -4.25
C PHE A 256 12.56 -1.62 -4.76
N ILE A 257 12.23 -2.63 -5.58
CA ILE A 257 10.89 -2.89 -6.08
C ILE A 257 10.54 -4.35 -5.84
N SER A 258 9.26 -4.68 -5.66
CA SER A 258 8.86 -6.08 -5.51
C SER A 258 8.99 -6.86 -6.81
N SER A 259 9.25 -8.17 -6.70
CA SER A 259 9.03 -9.08 -7.83
C SER A 259 7.54 -9.05 -8.24
N PRO A 260 7.18 -9.40 -9.49
CA PRO A 260 5.78 -9.42 -9.94
C PRO A 260 4.87 -10.36 -9.14
N ILE A 261 5.46 -11.29 -8.37
CA ILE A 261 4.73 -12.24 -7.53
C ILE A 261 4.20 -11.55 -6.26
N LEU A 262 4.95 -10.59 -5.72
CA LEU A 262 4.58 -9.85 -4.51
C LEU A 262 3.84 -8.57 -4.87
N THR A 263 2.52 -8.58 -4.72
CA THR A 263 1.66 -7.44 -5.03
C THR A 263 0.76 -7.05 -3.85
N ARG A 264 0.18 -5.86 -3.91
CA ARG A 264 -0.77 -5.33 -2.93
C ARG A 264 -2.02 -4.80 -3.62
N SER A 265 -3.16 -4.94 -2.98
CA SER A 265 -4.43 -4.36 -3.45
C SER A 265 -4.53 -2.85 -3.23
N LYS A 266 -3.66 -2.29 -2.38
CA LYS A 266 -3.57 -0.84 -2.09
C LYS A 266 -2.16 -0.34 -2.37
N ARG A 267 -2.03 0.99 -2.51
CA ARG A 267 -0.75 1.69 -2.76
C ARG A 267 -0.05 2.14 -1.46
N ASP A 268 -0.40 1.55 -0.32
CA ASP A 268 0.12 1.98 1.00
C ASP A 268 1.61 1.63 1.16
N ASP A 269 2.09 0.57 0.46
CA ASP A 269 3.49 0.14 0.46
C ASP A 269 4.29 0.71 -0.74
N GLN A 270 3.89 1.87 -1.28
CA GLN A 270 4.60 2.58 -2.33
C GLN A 270 5.26 3.85 -1.76
N PHE A 271 6.56 3.77 -1.53
CA PHE A 271 7.36 4.85 -0.96
C PHE A 271 8.32 5.41 -2.02
N SER A 272 8.18 6.70 -2.31
CA SER A 272 9.09 7.43 -3.21
C SER A 272 9.65 8.64 -2.49
N PHE A 273 10.95 8.84 -2.60
CA PHE A 273 11.68 9.92 -1.95
C PHE A 273 12.47 10.70 -2.99
N ILE A 274 12.41 12.03 -2.93
CA ILE A 274 13.29 12.91 -3.73
C ILE A 274 14.11 13.74 -2.75
N ASN A 275 15.45 13.62 -2.85
CA ASN A 275 16.37 14.34 -1.97
C ASN A 275 15.97 14.20 -0.50
N HIS A 276 15.73 12.96 -0.04
CA HIS A 276 15.25 12.57 1.30
C HIS A 276 13.83 13.04 1.70
N ARG A 277 13.07 13.62 0.78
CA ARG A 277 11.69 14.03 1.03
C ARG A 277 10.71 13.01 0.46
N HIS A 278 9.82 12.47 1.28
CA HIS A 278 8.75 11.59 0.80
C HIS A 278 7.78 12.36 -0.10
N ILE A 279 7.52 11.80 -1.27
CA ILE A 279 6.58 12.35 -2.25
C ILE A 279 5.58 11.29 -2.71
N ARG A 280 4.43 11.75 -3.17
CA ARG A 280 3.40 10.92 -3.81
C ARG A 280 3.03 11.56 -5.14
N ASP A 281 3.81 11.25 -6.15
CA ASP A 281 3.70 11.88 -7.47
C ASP A 281 3.11 10.95 -8.51
N LYS A 282 2.20 11.49 -9.34
CA LYS A 282 1.46 10.73 -10.36
C LYS A 282 2.35 10.27 -11.50
N VAL A 283 3.37 11.04 -11.87
CA VAL A 283 4.31 10.70 -12.96
C VAL A 283 5.12 9.46 -12.57
N ILE A 284 5.67 9.45 -11.35
CA ILE A 284 6.45 8.31 -10.84
C ILE A 284 5.56 7.06 -10.72
N LEU A 285 4.36 7.20 -10.15
CA LEU A 285 3.44 6.07 -9.98
C LEU A 285 3.00 5.49 -11.33
N SER A 286 2.70 6.36 -12.31
CA SER A 286 2.31 5.94 -13.66
C SER A 286 3.47 5.30 -14.41
N ALA A 287 4.68 5.88 -14.34
CA ALA A 287 5.88 5.32 -14.94
C ALA A 287 6.22 3.95 -14.36
N THR A 288 6.09 3.78 -13.03
CA THR A 288 6.28 2.49 -12.37
C THR A 288 5.28 1.45 -12.85
N GLN A 289 3.99 1.80 -12.88
CA GLN A 289 2.94 0.91 -13.38
C GLN A 289 3.21 0.49 -14.84
N LYS A 290 3.68 1.42 -15.67
CA LYS A 290 4.07 1.14 -17.07
C LYS A 290 5.33 0.28 -17.16
N GLY A 291 6.32 0.49 -16.27
CA GLY A 291 7.55 -0.32 -16.20
C GLY A 291 7.28 -1.79 -15.93
N TYR A 292 6.31 -2.08 -15.06
CA TYR A 292 5.82 -3.45 -14.84
C TYR A 292 4.97 -3.98 -16.02
N SER A 293 4.42 -3.09 -16.86
CA SER A 293 3.58 -3.46 -18.01
C SER A 293 2.48 -4.49 -17.64
N HIS A 294 2.48 -5.66 -18.28
CA HIS A 294 1.48 -6.71 -18.08
C HIS A 294 1.86 -7.72 -16.99
N LEU A 295 2.93 -7.48 -16.24
CA LEU A 295 3.41 -8.40 -15.20
C LEU A 295 2.55 -8.35 -13.92
N LEU A 296 1.79 -7.27 -13.72
CA LEU A 296 0.94 -7.12 -12.55
C LEU A 296 -0.52 -7.42 -12.89
N PRO A 297 -1.24 -8.17 -12.03
CA PRO A 297 -2.68 -8.32 -12.15
C PRO A 297 -3.39 -6.95 -12.04
N ARG A 298 -4.53 -6.80 -12.71
CA ARG A 298 -5.33 -5.54 -12.62
C ARG A 298 -5.73 -5.25 -11.18
N GLY A 299 -5.65 -3.97 -10.81
CA GLY A 299 -5.96 -3.52 -9.45
C GLY A 299 -4.94 -3.94 -8.40
N GLN A 300 -3.83 -4.55 -8.82
CA GLN A 300 -2.71 -4.85 -7.94
C GLN A 300 -1.57 -3.86 -8.18
N HIS A 301 -0.84 -3.59 -7.12
CA HIS A 301 0.25 -2.62 -7.10
C HIS A 301 1.53 -3.26 -6.57
N PRO A 302 2.70 -2.90 -7.13
CA PRO A 302 3.97 -3.39 -6.60
C PRO A 302 4.30 -2.68 -5.29
N VAL A 303 5.14 -3.28 -4.47
CA VAL A 303 5.78 -2.64 -3.33
C VAL A 303 7.02 -1.90 -3.82
N LEU A 304 7.19 -0.65 -3.39
CA LEU A 304 8.27 0.24 -3.87
C LEU A 304 8.96 0.96 -2.72
N PHE A 305 10.27 1.06 -2.82
CA PHE A 305 11.12 1.90 -1.99
C PHE A 305 12.14 2.59 -2.91
N LEU A 306 11.74 3.71 -3.53
CA LEU A 306 12.51 4.40 -4.55
C LEU A 306 13.08 5.73 -4.02
N TYR A 307 14.36 5.93 -4.22
CA TYR A 307 15.11 7.12 -3.80
C TYR A 307 15.65 7.82 -5.04
N PHE A 308 15.21 9.03 -5.27
CA PHE A 308 15.64 9.88 -6.37
C PHE A 308 16.59 10.95 -5.85
N THR A 309 17.69 11.12 -6.56
CA THR A 309 18.59 12.26 -6.41
C THR A 309 18.57 13.06 -7.70
N MET A 310 18.23 14.33 -7.62
CA MET A 310 18.21 15.25 -8.75
C MET A 310 18.47 16.69 -8.29
N ASP A 311 18.90 17.53 -9.23
CA ASP A 311 19.19 18.92 -8.94
C ASP A 311 17.93 19.69 -8.51
N PRO A 312 18.03 20.58 -7.49
CA PRO A 312 16.86 21.31 -6.98
C PRO A 312 16.17 22.20 -8.02
N ASP A 313 16.88 22.69 -9.03
CA ASP A 313 16.33 23.51 -10.12
C ASP A 313 15.41 22.73 -11.11
N LEU A 314 15.45 21.40 -11.05
CA LEU A 314 14.55 20.53 -11.82
C LEU A 314 13.20 20.26 -11.12
N LEU A 315 13.06 20.77 -9.88
CA LEU A 315 11.92 20.47 -9.00
C LEU A 315 11.29 21.75 -8.46
N ASP A 316 9.99 21.90 -8.60
CA ASP A 316 9.20 22.80 -7.78
C ASP A 316 8.52 22.01 -6.65
N VAL A 317 8.97 22.19 -5.41
CA VAL A 317 8.43 21.53 -4.22
C VAL A 317 7.37 22.39 -3.50
N ASN A 318 7.13 23.63 -3.94
CA ASN A 318 6.19 24.54 -3.31
C ASN A 318 4.80 24.50 -3.98
N VAL A 319 4.32 23.33 -4.35
CA VAL A 319 3.05 23.14 -5.06
C VAL A 319 1.87 22.94 -4.09
N HIS A 320 2.08 22.27 -2.96
CA HIS A 320 1.02 21.91 -2.02
C HIS A 320 1.44 22.22 -0.56
N PRO A 321 0.53 22.68 0.34
CA PRO A 321 0.87 22.96 1.75
C PRO A 321 1.52 21.77 2.47
N ALA A 322 1.04 20.55 2.22
CA ALA A 322 1.60 19.32 2.80
C ALA A 322 2.90 18.85 2.13
N LYS A 323 3.38 19.54 1.08
CA LYS A 323 4.63 19.26 0.34
C LYS A 323 4.74 17.83 -0.19
N ALA A 324 3.62 17.13 -0.35
CA ALA A 324 3.57 15.74 -0.82
C ALA A 324 3.60 15.62 -2.34
N GLU A 325 3.29 16.71 -3.06
CA GLU A 325 3.32 16.78 -4.52
C GLU A 325 4.46 17.68 -4.98
N VAL A 326 5.12 17.30 -6.05
CA VAL A 326 6.19 18.05 -6.69
C VAL A 326 5.86 18.29 -8.16
N ARG A 327 6.41 19.35 -8.75
CA ARG A 327 6.38 19.56 -10.21
C ARG A 327 7.78 19.38 -10.78
N PHE A 328 7.89 18.47 -11.74
CA PHE A 328 9.12 18.27 -12.50
C PHE A 328 9.19 19.28 -13.65
N ALA A 329 10.36 19.86 -13.88
CA ALA A 329 10.60 20.72 -15.04
C ALA A 329 10.41 19.94 -16.36
N TYR A 330 10.82 18.67 -16.39
CA TYR A 330 10.76 17.80 -17.57
C TYR A 330 10.05 16.47 -17.22
N GLN A 331 8.72 16.50 -17.12
CA GLN A 331 7.91 15.35 -16.72
C GLN A 331 8.10 14.12 -17.61
N SER A 332 8.20 14.32 -18.94
CA SER A 332 8.37 13.22 -19.91
C SER A 332 9.71 12.49 -19.75
N GLU A 333 10.78 13.23 -19.41
CA GLU A 333 12.10 12.64 -19.17
C GLU A 333 12.10 11.82 -17.90
N VAL A 334 11.53 12.36 -16.81
CA VAL A 334 11.39 11.64 -15.54
C VAL A 334 10.54 10.38 -15.71
N TYR A 335 9.41 10.48 -16.44
CA TYR A 335 8.57 9.33 -16.74
C TYR A 335 9.34 8.22 -17.46
N ARG A 336 10.05 8.57 -18.55
CA ARG A 336 10.86 7.62 -19.33
C ARG A 336 11.96 7.00 -18.46
N PHE A 337 12.71 7.83 -17.75
CA PHE A 337 13.80 7.40 -16.86
C PHE A 337 13.37 6.40 -15.81
N VAL A 338 12.25 6.68 -15.11
CA VAL A 338 11.68 5.77 -14.10
C VAL A 338 11.19 4.47 -14.73
N MET A 339 10.45 4.56 -15.84
CA MET A 339 9.93 3.38 -16.54
C MET A 339 11.07 2.43 -16.95
N GLU A 340 12.13 2.98 -17.57
CA GLU A 340 13.29 2.20 -18.01
C GLU A 340 14.04 1.59 -16.82
N ALA A 341 14.25 2.35 -15.71
CA ALA A 341 14.90 1.83 -14.51
C ALA A 341 14.16 0.62 -13.91
N ILE A 342 12.83 0.68 -13.90
CA ILE A 342 11.99 -0.44 -13.44
C ILE A 342 12.11 -1.64 -14.38
N GLN A 343 12.07 -1.42 -15.71
CA GLN A 343 12.20 -2.49 -16.71
C GLN A 343 13.57 -3.15 -16.64
N GLU A 344 14.65 -2.39 -16.49
CA GLU A 344 16.01 -2.90 -16.33
C GLU A 344 16.15 -3.77 -15.07
N ALA A 345 15.57 -3.33 -13.94
CA ALA A 345 15.59 -4.10 -12.70
C ALA A 345 14.79 -5.42 -12.81
N LEU A 346 13.66 -5.42 -13.51
CA LEU A 346 12.86 -6.62 -13.75
C LEU A 346 13.57 -7.59 -14.71
N ALA A 347 14.19 -7.08 -15.79
CA ALA A 347 14.94 -7.89 -16.76
C ALA A 347 16.26 -8.44 -16.19
N GLY A 348 16.93 -7.69 -15.30
CA GLY A 348 18.17 -8.12 -14.64
C GLY A 348 17.99 -9.37 -13.78
N ASN A 349 16.81 -9.57 -13.22
CA ASN A 349 16.48 -10.75 -12.41
C ASN A 349 16.33 -12.04 -13.24
N GLU A 350 16.08 -11.93 -14.54
CA GLU A 350 16.07 -13.10 -15.44
C GLU A 350 17.48 -13.65 -15.71
N LYS A 351 18.52 -12.84 -15.52
CA LYS A 351 19.93 -13.18 -15.81
C LYS A 351 20.79 -13.53 -14.59
N SER A 352 20.35 -13.15 -13.41
CA SER A 352 21.12 -13.37 -12.16
C SER A 352 20.41 -14.42 -11.33
N GLY A 353 20.87 -15.65 -11.36
CA GLY A 353 20.67 -16.56 -10.24
C GLY A 353 21.16 -15.83 -8.98
N LEU A 354 20.31 -15.72 -7.97
CA LEU A 354 20.55 -15.02 -6.72
C LEU A 354 22.00 -15.21 -6.22
N PRO A 355 22.73 -14.14 -5.86
CA PRO A 355 23.91 -14.32 -5.05
C PRO A 355 23.49 -14.95 -3.73
N GLU A 356 24.11 -16.06 -3.36
CA GLU A 356 23.98 -16.67 -2.03
C GLU A 356 24.27 -15.60 -0.97
N GLN A 357 23.25 -15.08 -0.34
CA GLN A 357 23.43 -14.27 0.86
C GLN A 357 23.85 -15.21 1.99
N LYS A 358 25.14 -15.15 2.35
CA LYS A 358 25.63 -15.76 3.58
C LYS A 358 24.76 -15.31 4.75
N PRO A 359 24.28 -16.24 5.61
CA PRO A 359 23.61 -15.87 6.84
C PRO A 359 24.56 -15.01 7.68
N LEU A 360 24.11 -13.82 8.09
CA LEU A 360 24.81 -13.01 9.07
C LEU A 360 24.86 -13.77 10.39
N ALA A 361 26.08 -14.13 10.80
CA ALA A 361 26.33 -14.69 12.11
C ALA A 361 25.96 -13.65 13.20
N PRO A 362 25.29 -14.04 14.29
CA PRO A 362 25.07 -13.15 15.41
C PRO A 362 26.41 -12.76 16.02
N SER A 363 26.66 -11.45 16.16
CA SER A 363 27.82 -10.95 16.89
C SER A 363 27.68 -11.28 18.36
N GLU A 364 28.49 -12.21 18.84
CA GLU A 364 28.72 -12.44 20.26
C GLU A 364 29.50 -11.22 20.83
N SER A 365 28.79 -10.32 21.48
CA SER A 365 29.40 -9.49 22.52
C SER A 365 28.32 -8.76 23.33
N ALA A 366 27.87 -9.36 24.43
CA ALA A 366 27.38 -8.60 25.57
C ALA A 366 27.54 -9.45 26.83
N GLY A 367 28.34 -8.92 27.72
CA GLY A 367 28.76 -9.50 28.97
C GLY A 367 27.60 -9.86 29.92
N GLN A 368 27.89 -10.89 30.66
CA GLN A 368 27.16 -11.34 31.82
C GLN A 368 27.00 -10.21 32.85
N SER A 369 25.76 -9.89 33.18
CA SER A 369 25.43 -9.22 34.45
C SER A 369 24.35 -10.02 35.13
N ALA A 370 24.71 -10.62 36.24
CA ALA A 370 23.88 -11.41 37.13
C ALA A 370 22.77 -10.55 37.75
N VAL A 371 21.55 -11.08 37.73
CA VAL A 371 20.42 -10.56 38.52
C VAL A 371 20.05 -11.61 39.57
N PRO A 372 19.88 -11.26 40.86
CA PRO A 372 19.64 -12.21 41.91
C PRO A 372 18.19 -12.72 41.91
N HIS A 373 18.06 -14.03 42.12
CA HIS A 373 16.81 -14.71 42.42
C HIS A 373 16.21 -14.20 43.76
N VAL A 374 14.98 -13.76 43.72
CA VAL A 374 14.10 -13.69 44.88
C VAL A 374 12.96 -14.69 44.64
N ALA A 375 12.95 -15.73 45.47
CA ALA A 375 11.84 -16.67 45.59
C ALA A 375 10.72 -16.03 46.43
N ASN A 376 9.49 -16.08 45.96
CA ASN A 376 8.32 -16.14 46.82
C ASN A 376 7.17 -16.86 46.09
N GLY A 377 6.72 -17.90 46.75
CA GLY A 377 5.58 -18.69 46.40
C GLY A 377 4.27 -18.02 46.80
N ALA A 378 3.22 -18.41 46.12
CA ALA A 378 1.93 -18.82 46.70
C ALA A 378 0.81 -18.89 45.63
N SER A 379 0.13 -20.02 45.65
CA SER A 379 -1.32 -20.23 45.51
C SER A 379 -1.96 -20.15 44.14
N ALA A 380 -2.27 -21.33 43.62
CA ALA A 380 -3.27 -21.60 42.60
C ALA A 380 -4.67 -21.24 43.12
N GLU A 381 -5.40 -20.40 42.42
CA GLU A 381 -6.85 -20.28 42.52
C GLU A 381 -7.51 -20.75 41.21
N THR A 382 -8.32 -21.77 41.42
CA THR A 382 -9.18 -22.47 40.48
C THR A 382 -10.35 -21.57 40.07
N TYR A 383 -10.50 -21.21 38.79
CA TYR A 383 -11.72 -20.61 38.28
C TYR A 383 -12.63 -21.68 37.69
N ALA A 384 -13.85 -21.72 38.23
CA ALA A 384 -14.93 -22.61 37.88
C ALA A 384 -15.49 -22.35 36.47
N SER A 385 -15.83 -23.43 35.80
CA SER A 385 -16.50 -23.51 34.50
C SER A 385 -17.96 -23.05 34.58
N VAL A 386 -18.38 -22.18 33.67
CA VAL A 386 -19.77 -21.78 33.44
C VAL A 386 -20.41 -22.73 32.42
N PRO A 387 -21.63 -23.29 32.67
CA PRO A 387 -22.26 -24.25 31.76
C PRO A 387 -22.88 -23.56 30.51
N ARG A 388 -22.73 -24.22 29.34
CA ARG A 388 -23.42 -23.85 28.09
C ARG A 388 -24.82 -24.47 28.06
N PRO A 389 -25.81 -23.78 27.50
CA PRO A 389 -27.16 -24.35 27.34
C PRO A 389 -27.21 -25.40 26.23
N ASN A 390 -27.88 -26.50 26.49
CA ASN A 390 -28.23 -27.57 25.56
C ASN A 390 -29.23 -27.07 24.53
N LEU A 391 -28.89 -27.26 23.23
CA LEU A 391 -29.84 -27.26 22.13
C LEU A 391 -30.03 -28.71 21.65
N GLU A 392 -31.25 -29.23 21.84
CA GLU A 392 -31.67 -30.56 21.41
C GLU A 392 -31.64 -30.64 19.88
N HIS A 393 -30.95 -31.66 19.37
CA HIS A 393 -30.93 -32.01 17.96
C HIS A 393 -31.91 -33.18 17.71
N ALA A 394 -32.79 -32.98 16.72
CA ALA A 394 -33.58 -34.04 16.10
C ALA A 394 -32.65 -34.97 15.27
N PRO A 395 -32.98 -36.27 15.13
CA PRO A 395 -32.06 -37.23 14.52
C PRO A 395 -32.07 -37.11 12.98
N ALA A 396 -30.89 -36.85 12.42
CA ALA A 396 -30.63 -36.96 10.97
C ALA A 396 -30.29 -38.40 10.62
N GLY A 397 -30.89 -38.91 9.54
CA GLY A 397 -30.65 -40.22 8.97
C GLY A 397 -29.20 -40.37 8.46
N PRO A 398 -28.75 -41.63 8.24
CA PRO A 398 -27.34 -41.90 7.91
C PRO A 398 -26.97 -41.42 6.50
N PRO A 399 -25.75 -40.81 6.34
CA PRO A 399 -25.27 -40.41 5.03
C PRO A 399 -24.89 -41.58 4.15
N PRO A 400 -24.92 -41.46 2.81
CA PRO A 400 -24.56 -42.53 1.90
C PRO A 400 -23.09 -42.92 2.02
N ARG A 401 -22.83 -44.22 2.07
CA ARG A 401 -21.48 -44.79 2.11
C ARG A 401 -20.76 -44.53 0.79
N TYR A 402 -19.74 -43.65 0.82
CA TYR A 402 -18.72 -43.64 -0.23
C TYR A 402 -17.82 -44.86 -0.08
N GLN A 403 -17.64 -45.58 -1.18
CA GLN A 403 -16.67 -46.67 -1.26
C GLN A 403 -15.27 -46.11 -1.09
N GLN A 404 -14.53 -46.65 -0.11
CA GLN A 404 -13.13 -46.30 0.13
C GLN A 404 -12.29 -46.75 -1.08
N THR A 405 -11.71 -45.79 -1.79
CA THR A 405 -10.56 -46.01 -2.66
C THR A 405 -9.33 -46.30 -1.79
N HIS A 406 -8.55 -47.26 -2.21
CA HIS A 406 -7.39 -47.90 -1.57
C HIS A 406 -6.56 -46.96 -0.67
N SER A 407 -6.21 -47.46 0.53
CA SER A 407 -5.44 -46.72 1.52
C SER A 407 -3.99 -46.51 1.07
N PHE A 408 -3.39 -45.41 1.49
CA PHE A 408 -1.97 -45.12 1.27
C PHE A 408 -1.00 -46.23 1.68
N GLN A 409 -1.41 -47.14 2.56
CA GLN A 409 -0.65 -48.32 2.94
C GLN A 409 -0.60 -49.42 1.87
N GLU A 410 -1.67 -49.62 1.08
CA GLU A 410 -1.68 -50.58 -0.02
C GLU A 410 -0.83 -50.11 -1.19
N MET A 411 -0.80 -48.81 -1.46
CA MET A 411 0.07 -48.22 -2.48
C MET A 411 1.55 -48.28 -2.08
N GLY A 412 1.87 -48.14 -0.78
CA GLY A 412 3.21 -48.33 -0.24
C GLY A 412 3.73 -49.78 -0.39
N GLN A 413 2.87 -50.76 -0.14
CA GLN A 413 3.20 -52.20 -0.31
C GLN A 413 3.39 -52.60 -1.79
N ALA A 414 2.59 -52.03 -2.69
CA ALA A 414 2.75 -52.24 -4.14
C ALA A 414 4.07 -51.67 -4.66
N LEU A 415 4.50 -50.48 -4.18
CA LEU A 415 5.80 -49.89 -4.50
C LEU A 415 6.98 -50.69 -3.94
N GLN A 416 6.88 -51.25 -2.72
CA GLN A 416 7.93 -52.11 -2.15
C GLN A 416 8.11 -53.42 -2.94
N SER A 417 7.05 -53.98 -3.50
CA SER A 417 7.15 -55.20 -4.31
C SER A 417 7.79 -54.97 -5.71
N PHE A 418 7.73 -53.74 -6.22
CA PHE A 418 8.33 -53.36 -7.50
C PHE A 418 9.83 -53.07 -7.43
N TYR A 419 10.33 -52.60 -6.29
CA TYR A 419 11.75 -52.27 -6.07
C TYR A 419 12.56 -53.36 -5.36
N GLY A 420 12.00 -54.52 -5.06
CA GLY A 420 12.59 -55.59 -4.27
C GLY A 420 13.41 -56.65 -5.02
N LYS A 421 13.88 -56.41 -6.25
CA LYS A 421 14.80 -57.37 -6.94
C LYS A 421 15.94 -56.64 -7.63
N GLY A 422 17.04 -56.46 -6.92
CA GLY A 422 18.32 -56.02 -7.48
C GLY A 422 19.34 -55.78 -6.35
N GLY A 423 20.23 -56.80 -6.16
CA GLY A 423 21.11 -56.92 -5.01
C GLY A 423 22.28 -55.93 -4.96
N GLY A 424 22.83 -55.75 -3.75
CA GLY A 424 24.07 -55.06 -3.43
C GLY A 424 24.07 -54.53 -2.00
N HIS A 425 24.63 -55.30 -1.09
CA HIS A 425 24.87 -54.89 0.29
C HIS A 425 25.84 -53.71 0.35
N ASP A 426 25.40 -52.59 0.90
CA ASP A 426 26.27 -51.71 1.67
C ASP A 426 25.52 -51.16 2.88
N SER A 427 26.13 -51.28 4.04
CA SER A 427 25.62 -51.05 5.35
C SER A 427 25.29 -49.56 5.59
N VAL A 428 24.01 -49.20 5.68
CA VAL A 428 23.56 -47.87 6.07
C VAL A 428 23.41 -47.81 7.59
N GLN A 429 24.15 -46.89 8.22
CA GLN A 429 23.98 -46.56 9.63
C GLN A 429 22.61 -45.95 9.94
N PRO A 430 21.92 -46.32 11.03
CA PRO A 430 20.65 -45.72 11.41
C PRO A 430 20.92 -44.34 12.06
N GLY A 431 20.46 -43.25 11.47
CA GLY A 431 20.52 -41.97 12.17
C GLY A 431 20.44 -40.68 11.38
N ARG A 432 20.12 -40.68 10.08
CA ARG A 432 19.77 -39.45 9.36
C ARG A 432 18.44 -39.63 8.63
N LEU A 433 17.42 -38.93 9.08
CA LEU A 433 16.24 -38.67 8.24
C LEU A 433 16.71 -38.03 6.95
N PRO A 434 16.20 -38.45 5.78
CA PRO A 434 16.49 -37.75 4.53
C PRO A 434 16.04 -36.30 4.66
N PRO A 435 16.80 -35.33 4.07
CA PRO A 435 16.35 -33.95 4.07
C PRO A 435 14.95 -33.88 3.47
N GLU A 436 14.08 -33.14 4.14
CA GLU A 436 12.74 -32.83 3.66
C GLU A 436 12.85 -32.38 2.18
N ILE A 437 12.24 -33.15 1.26
CA ILE A 437 12.25 -32.80 -0.17
C ILE A 437 11.26 -31.65 -0.31
N ASP A 438 11.81 -30.43 -0.31
CA ASP A 438 11.06 -29.22 -0.59
C ASP A 438 10.83 -29.13 -2.12
N LEU A 439 9.76 -29.76 -2.59
CA LEU A 439 9.32 -29.75 -3.99
C LEU A 439 9.05 -28.33 -4.54
N PHE A 440 9.03 -27.32 -3.66
CA PHE A 440 8.79 -25.91 -4.00
C PHE A 440 10.05 -25.05 -4.08
N ARG A 441 11.25 -25.62 -3.91
CA ARG A 441 12.52 -24.87 -4.08
C ARG A 441 12.80 -24.47 -5.53
N THR A 442 12.25 -25.16 -6.51
CA THR A 442 12.30 -24.74 -7.90
C THR A 442 11.10 -23.87 -8.20
N LYS A 443 11.32 -22.56 -8.37
CA LYS A 443 10.26 -21.63 -8.81
C LYS A 443 9.81 -22.06 -10.21
N PRO A 444 8.52 -22.37 -10.43
CA PRO A 444 8.03 -22.62 -11.77
C PRO A 444 8.24 -21.37 -12.61
N ARG A 445 8.69 -21.52 -13.84
CA ARG A 445 8.88 -20.40 -14.77
C ARG A 445 7.56 -20.05 -15.42
N ALA A 446 7.19 -18.76 -15.41
CA ALA A 446 6.14 -18.26 -16.28
C ALA A 446 6.55 -18.47 -17.74
N VAL A 447 5.62 -18.93 -18.56
CA VAL A 447 5.91 -19.32 -19.93
C VAL A 447 5.68 -18.15 -20.86
N SER A 448 6.67 -17.78 -21.66
CA SER A 448 6.57 -16.71 -22.66
C SER A 448 6.68 -17.18 -24.12
N ASP A 449 7.18 -18.41 -24.38
CA ASP A 449 7.55 -18.87 -25.73
C ASP A 449 7.23 -20.36 -25.96
N MET A 450 6.13 -20.86 -25.40
CA MET A 450 5.78 -22.28 -25.54
C MET A 450 4.52 -22.48 -26.37
N ILE A 451 4.53 -23.54 -27.15
CA ILE A 451 3.39 -24.00 -27.92
C ILE A 451 2.68 -25.06 -27.07
N TYR A 452 1.39 -24.86 -26.74
CA TYR A 452 0.62 -25.81 -25.92
C TYR A 452 0.49 -27.20 -26.60
N SER A 453 0.50 -27.24 -27.94
CA SER A 453 0.48 -28.48 -28.74
C SER A 453 1.75 -29.32 -28.60
N ASP A 454 2.84 -28.81 -28.02
CA ASP A 454 4.04 -29.58 -27.66
C ASP A 454 3.85 -30.43 -26.39
N PHE A 455 2.71 -30.27 -25.71
CA PHE A 455 2.39 -30.96 -24.47
C PHE A 455 1.11 -31.80 -24.61
N GLU A 456 1.12 -33.00 -24.05
CA GLU A 456 -0.02 -33.88 -23.99
C GLU A 456 -0.76 -33.74 -22.66
N PRO A 457 -2.08 -33.45 -22.63
CA PRO A 457 -2.82 -33.35 -21.39
C PRO A 457 -2.95 -34.70 -20.71
N LEU A 458 -2.56 -34.78 -19.44
CA LEU A 458 -2.67 -35.94 -18.58
C LEU A 458 -4.02 -36.02 -17.86
N GLY A 459 -4.62 -34.85 -17.55
CA GLY A 459 -5.88 -34.73 -16.82
C GLY A 459 -5.96 -33.43 -16.00
N GLN A 460 -6.91 -33.41 -15.06
CA GLN A 460 -7.13 -32.26 -14.16
C GLN A 460 -6.65 -32.58 -12.75
N LEU A 461 -6.06 -31.56 -12.11
CA LEU A 461 -5.76 -31.52 -10.68
C LEU A 461 -6.83 -30.66 -10.01
N ASN A 462 -7.54 -31.21 -9.02
CA ASN A 462 -8.61 -30.55 -8.26
C ASN A 462 -9.68 -29.87 -9.16
N ASN A 463 -10.00 -30.47 -10.31
CA ASN A 463 -10.93 -29.92 -11.30
C ASN A 463 -10.72 -28.42 -11.62
N SER A 464 -9.50 -27.93 -11.47
CA SER A 464 -9.15 -26.51 -11.60
C SER A 464 -7.90 -26.28 -12.44
N PHE A 465 -6.95 -27.20 -12.41
CA PHE A 465 -5.70 -27.10 -13.13
C PHE A 465 -5.57 -28.26 -14.12
N ILE A 466 -5.23 -27.96 -15.36
CA ILE A 466 -4.89 -28.95 -16.39
C ILE A 466 -3.41 -29.26 -16.26
N VAL A 467 -3.09 -30.56 -16.08
CA VAL A 467 -1.70 -31.05 -16.03
C VAL A 467 -1.35 -31.67 -17.36
N MET A 468 -0.23 -31.25 -17.94
CA MET A 468 0.25 -31.68 -19.24
C MET A 468 1.72 -32.14 -19.13
N GLN A 469 2.11 -33.10 -19.97
CA GLN A 469 3.49 -33.56 -20.11
C GLN A 469 4.08 -33.20 -21.46
N GLY A 470 5.35 -32.89 -21.50
CA GLY A 470 6.10 -32.65 -22.73
C GLY A 470 7.58 -32.97 -22.57
N ARG A 471 8.34 -32.81 -23.65
CA ARG A 471 9.80 -33.06 -23.60
C ARG A 471 10.55 -32.13 -22.63
N ARG A 472 10.02 -30.94 -22.37
CA ARG A 472 10.62 -29.93 -21.48
C ARG A 472 10.25 -30.13 -20.01
N GLY A 473 9.25 -30.95 -19.68
CA GLY A 473 8.81 -31.19 -18.32
C GLY A 473 7.30 -31.29 -18.18
N VAL A 474 6.77 -30.80 -17.06
CA VAL A 474 5.36 -30.76 -16.73
C VAL A 474 4.84 -29.33 -16.82
N LEU A 475 3.77 -29.13 -17.58
CA LEU A 475 3.06 -27.86 -17.69
C LEU A 475 1.76 -27.93 -16.89
N VAL A 476 1.53 -26.95 -16.03
CA VAL A 476 0.28 -26.82 -15.26
C VAL A 476 -0.42 -25.55 -15.73
N VAL A 477 -1.65 -25.72 -16.26
CA VAL A 477 -2.47 -24.63 -16.83
C VAL A 477 -3.68 -24.41 -15.93
N ASP A 478 -3.94 -23.17 -15.54
CA ASP A 478 -5.18 -22.80 -14.84
C ASP A 478 -6.33 -22.73 -15.86
N GLN A 479 -7.32 -23.62 -15.73
CA GLN A 479 -8.44 -23.71 -16.67
C GLN A 479 -9.34 -22.48 -16.66
N HIS A 480 -9.51 -21.84 -15.49
CA HIS A 480 -10.32 -20.64 -15.35
C HIS A 480 -9.65 -19.46 -16.08
N ILE A 481 -8.37 -19.23 -15.79
CA ILE A 481 -7.57 -18.17 -16.39
C ILE A 481 -7.41 -18.38 -17.91
N ALA A 482 -7.22 -19.63 -18.36
CA ALA A 482 -7.16 -19.98 -19.78
C ALA A 482 -8.47 -19.65 -20.50
N HIS A 483 -9.61 -20.04 -19.92
CA HIS A 483 -10.92 -19.77 -20.52
C HIS A 483 -11.28 -18.27 -20.50
N GLU A 484 -10.87 -17.53 -19.45
CA GLU A 484 -11.01 -16.09 -19.39
C GLU A 484 -10.30 -15.40 -20.58
N ARG A 485 -9.07 -15.81 -20.91
CA ARG A 485 -8.32 -15.28 -22.06
C ARG A 485 -9.03 -15.60 -23.38
N VAL A 486 -9.45 -16.82 -23.59
CA VAL A 486 -10.16 -17.24 -24.80
C VAL A 486 -11.44 -16.42 -25.00
N LEU A 487 -12.24 -16.24 -23.94
CA LEU A 487 -13.48 -15.45 -24.00
C LEU A 487 -13.21 -13.98 -24.30
N TYR A 488 -12.21 -13.39 -23.65
CA TYR A 488 -11.81 -12.00 -23.87
C TYR A 488 -11.43 -11.74 -25.32
N GLU A 489 -10.56 -12.57 -25.90
CA GLU A 489 -10.11 -12.40 -27.29
C GLU A 489 -11.26 -12.56 -28.28
N ARG A 490 -12.12 -13.56 -28.07
CA ARG A 490 -13.30 -13.79 -28.91
C ARG A 490 -14.28 -12.62 -28.84
N PHE A 491 -14.55 -12.13 -27.63
CA PHE A 491 -15.48 -11.03 -27.45
C PHE A 491 -14.91 -9.72 -27.99
N LYS A 492 -13.64 -9.45 -27.75
CA LYS A 492 -12.92 -8.29 -28.29
C LYS A 492 -12.96 -8.26 -29.81
N LYS A 493 -12.68 -9.40 -30.46
CA LYS A 493 -12.74 -9.54 -31.91
C LYS A 493 -14.18 -9.33 -32.43
N ALA A 494 -15.18 -9.93 -31.80
CA ALA A 494 -16.57 -9.76 -32.19
C ALA A 494 -17.04 -8.30 -32.04
N ALA A 495 -16.60 -7.60 -30.98
CA ALA A 495 -16.88 -6.20 -30.75
C ALA A 495 -16.25 -5.30 -31.83
N MET A 496 -14.98 -5.56 -32.20
CA MET A 496 -14.29 -4.81 -33.28
C MET A 496 -14.95 -5.03 -34.65
N GLU A 497 -15.40 -6.24 -34.93
CA GLU A 497 -16.10 -6.58 -36.18
C GLU A 497 -17.59 -6.19 -36.18
N ARG A 498 -18.12 -5.64 -35.08
CA ARG A 498 -19.55 -5.34 -34.86
C ARG A 498 -20.47 -6.54 -35.05
N LYS A 499 -20.01 -7.71 -34.63
CA LYS A 499 -20.71 -9.01 -34.74
C LYS A 499 -21.02 -9.60 -33.35
N VAL A 500 -21.19 -8.76 -32.34
CA VAL A 500 -21.57 -9.26 -31.01
C VAL A 500 -22.97 -9.85 -31.07
N GLU A 501 -23.09 -11.13 -30.69
CA GLU A 501 -24.39 -11.77 -30.53
C GLU A 501 -25.12 -11.15 -29.33
N ILE A 502 -26.35 -10.69 -29.54
CA ILE A 502 -27.19 -10.07 -28.54
C ILE A 502 -28.38 -10.92 -28.17
N GLN A 503 -28.83 -10.81 -26.93
CA GLN A 503 -30.08 -11.37 -26.44
C GLN A 503 -30.99 -10.23 -26.00
N ASN A 504 -32.13 -10.09 -26.69
CA ASN A 504 -33.17 -9.16 -26.27
C ASN A 504 -33.86 -9.66 -25.00
N LEU A 505 -34.09 -8.79 -24.05
CA LEU A 505 -34.84 -9.10 -22.85
C LEU A 505 -36.34 -9.11 -23.20
N LEU A 506 -37.07 -10.09 -22.67
CA LEU A 506 -38.52 -10.20 -22.89
C LEU A 506 -39.26 -8.99 -22.33
N PHE A 507 -38.81 -8.49 -21.18
CA PHE A 507 -39.23 -7.24 -20.57
C PHE A 507 -38.01 -6.37 -20.32
N PRO A 508 -38.03 -5.08 -20.71
CA PRO A 508 -36.95 -4.15 -20.36
C PRO A 508 -36.77 -4.07 -18.85
N LEU A 509 -35.52 -4.11 -18.39
CA LEU A 509 -35.18 -4.02 -16.99
C LEU A 509 -34.91 -2.56 -16.61
N ALA A 510 -35.70 -1.99 -15.69
CA ALA A 510 -35.51 -0.64 -15.18
C ALA A 510 -34.48 -0.67 -14.04
N ILE A 511 -33.42 0.14 -14.16
CA ILE A 511 -32.34 0.22 -13.19
C ILE A 511 -32.14 1.69 -12.83
N GLU A 512 -32.15 2.02 -11.55
CA GLU A 512 -31.78 3.36 -11.04
C GLU A 512 -30.32 3.38 -10.57
N PHE A 513 -29.61 4.48 -10.87
CA PHE A 513 -28.21 4.68 -10.55
C PHE A 513 -28.00 5.94 -9.69
N ALA A 514 -26.83 6.00 -9.02
CA ALA A 514 -26.41 7.25 -8.40
C ALA A 514 -26.14 8.33 -9.49
N PRO A 515 -26.30 9.63 -9.20
CA PRO A 515 -26.18 10.70 -10.22
C PRO A 515 -24.88 10.67 -11.00
N ALA A 516 -23.74 10.36 -10.35
CA ALA A 516 -22.43 10.26 -11.02
C ALA A 516 -22.35 9.05 -11.97
N GLU A 517 -22.94 7.90 -11.58
CA GLU A 517 -23.01 6.70 -12.40
C GLU A 517 -23.93 6.91 -13.60
N ALA A 518 -25.08 7.56 -13.38
CA ALA A 518 -26.06 7.90 -14.42
C ALA A 518 -25.42 8.80 -15.48
N GLN A 519 -24.67 9.82 -15.07
CA GLN A 519 -23.98 10.72 -15.99
C GLN A 519 -22.92 9.98 -16.81
N ALA A 520 -22.09 9.16 -16.17
CA ALA A 520 -21.08 8.34 -16.84
C ALA A 520 -21.71 7.37 -17.87
N LEU A 521 -22.86 6.77 -17.52
CA LEU A 521 -23.58 5.89 -18.43
C LEU A 521 -24.12 6.62 -19.66
N VAL A 522 -24.68 7.83 -19.52
CA VAL A 522 -25.22 8.61 -20.64
C VAL A 522 -24.14 8.89 -21.69
N GLU A 523 -22.95 9.23 -21.25
CA GLU A 523 -21.82 9.52 -22.14
C GLU A 523 -21.38 8.28 -22.93
N GLU A 524 -21.48 7.09 -22.36
CA GLU A 524 -20.97 5.82 -22.90
C GLU A 524 -22.05 4.93 -23.55
N LEU A 525 -23.33 5.34 -23.56
CA LEU A 525 -24.43 4.55 -24.15
C LEU A 525 -24.14 4.08 -25.61
N PRO A 526 -23.61 4.94 -26.52
CA PRO A 526 -23.34 4.50 -27.89
C PRO A 526 -22.28 3.40 -27.98
N GLU A 527 -21.35 3.42 -27.04
CA GLU A 527 -20.26 2.47 -26.99
C GLU A 527 -20.71 1.15 -26.35
N LEU A 528 -21.48 1.22 -25.27
CA LEU A 528 -22.08 0.05 -24.62
C LEU A 528 -23.02 -0.71 -25.59
N ALA A 529 -23.74 0.03 -26.45
CA ALA A 529 -24.56 -0.59 -27.49
C ALA A 529 -23.75 -1.42 -28.50
N LYS A 530 -22.52 -1.01 -28.84
CA LYS A 530 -21.61 -1.81 -29.69
C LYS A 530 -21.19 -3.11 -29.03
N LEU A 531 -21.18 -3.16 -27.71
CA LEU A 531 -20.93 -4.37 -26.90
C LEU A 531 -22.18 -5.22 -26.67
N GLY A 532 -23.33 -4.81 -27.21
CA GLY A 532 -24.59 -5.52 -27.09
C GLY A 532 -25.39 -5.18 -25.82
N LEU A 533 -25.00 -4.14 -25.09
CA LEU A 533 -25.74 -3.58 -23.95
C LEU A 533 -26.57 -2.39 -24.43
N GLU A 534 -27.79 -2.66 -24.91
CA GLU A 534 -28.70 -1.59 -25.34
C GLU A 534 -29.49 -1.06 -24.17
N MET A 535 -29.24 0.19 -23.83
CA MET A 535 -29.92 0.91 -22.75
C MET A 535 -30.44 2.23 -23.24
N GLU A 536 -31.57 2.68 -22.70
CA GLU A 536 -32.12 4.01 -22.93
C GLU A 536 -32.37 4.72 -21.59
N ALA A 537 -32.16 6.04 -21.56
CA ALA A 537 -32.42 6.84 -20.38
C ALA A 537 -33.94 6.90 -20.08
N PHE A 538 -34.29 6.70 -18.82
CA PHE A 538 -35.67 6.70 -18.32
C PHE A 538 -35.79 7.51 -17.03
N GLY A 539 -36.27 8.73 -17.12
CA GLY A 539 -36.28 9.67 -15.99
C GLY A 539 -34.93 10.36 -15.77
N THR A 540 -34.63 10.77 -14.53
CA THR A 540 -33.46 11.59 -14.21
C THR A 540 -32.18 10.74 -14.06
N ASN A 541 -32.28 9.61 -13.36
CA ASN A 541 -31.15 8.71 -13.04
C ASN A 541 -31.44 7.25 -13.37
N GLY A 542 -32.55 6.97 -14.07
CA GLY A 542 -32.96 5.61 -14.45
C GLY A 542 -32.61 5.28 -15.87
N PHE A 543 -32.45 4.00 -16.15
CA PHE A 543 -32.21 3.43 -17.48
C PHE A 543 -33.03 2.16 -17.69
N LEU A 544 -33.49 1.96 -18.92
CA LEU A 544 -34.14 0.73 -19.35
C LEU A 544 -33.15 -0.11 -20.17
N LEU A 545 -32.73 -1.25 -19.63
CA LEU A 545 -31.91 -2.23 -20.34
C LEU A 545 -32.81 -3.08 -21.23
N ARG A 546 -32.54 -3.11 -22.54
CA ARG A 546 -33.34 -3.81 -23.57
C ARG A 546 -32.68 -5.07 -24.06
N SER A 547 -31.34 -5.06 -24.22
CA SER A 547 -30.59 -6.22 -24.65
C SER A 547 -29.29 -6.37 -23.88
N VAL A 548 -28.79 -7.58 -23.86
CA VAL A 548 -27.47 -7.94 -23.28
C VAL A 548 -26.70 -8.80 -24.29
N PRO A 549 -25.36 -8.82 -24.24
CA PRO A 549 -24.57 -9.77 -25.01
C PRO A 549 -24.97 -11.20 -24.65
N ALA A 550 -25.05 -12.08 -25.65
CA ALA A 550 -25.44 -13.50 -25.44
C ALA A 550 -24.52 -14.23 -24.43
N ILE A 551 -23.30 -13.75 -24.29
CA ILE A 551 -22.34 -14.23 -23.28
C ILE A 551 -22.87 -14.04 -21.84
N LEU A 552 -23.72 -13.04 -21.57
CA LEU A 552 -24.27 -12.73 -20.24
C LEU A 552 -25.64 -13.36 -19.96
N LYS A 553 -26.17 -14.21 -20.85
CA LYS A 553 -27.56 -14.73 -20.78
C LYS A 553 -27.98 -15.39 -19.46
N SER A 554 -27.02 -15.96 -18.71
CA SER A 554 -27.27 -16.71 -17.47
C SER A 554 -26.91 -15.91 -16.20
N HIS A 555 -26.67 -14.61 -16.31
CA HIS A 555 -26.21 -13.76 -15.21
C HIS A 555 -27.31 -12.82 -14.69
N ASP A 556 -27.07 -12.29 -13.50
CA ASP A 556 -27.85 -11.16 -12.97
C ASP A 556 -27.45 -9.90 -13.76
N HIS A 557 -28.29 -9.53 -14.72
CA HIS A 557 -28.04 -8.41 -15.63
C HIS A 557 -27.95 -7.08 -14.89
N GLU A 558 -28.76 -6.87 -13.84
CA GLU A 558 -28.73 -5.67 -13.03
C GLU A 558 -27.38 -5.52 -12.32
N ALA A 559 -26.91 -6.58 -11.66
CA ALA A 559 -25.63 -6.56 -10.96
C ALA A 559 -24.45 -6.30 -11.91
N VAL A 560 -24.49 -6.85 -13.14
CA VAL A 560 -23.45 -6.61 -14.15
C VAL A 560 -23.45 -5.14 -14.59
N VAL A 561 -24.62 -4.58 -14.91
CA VAL A 561 -24.72 -3.19 -15.39
C VAL A 561 -24.36 -2.20 -14.28
N ARG A 562 -24.72 -2.47 -13.02
CA ARG A 562 -24.28 -1.65 -11.88
C ARG A 562 -22.76 -1.65 -11.71
N GLU A 563 -22.11 -2.78 -11.89
CA GLU A 563 -20.66 -2.88 -11.80
C GLU A 563 -19.96 -2.12 -12.95
N ILE A 564 -20.53 -2.18 -14.17
CA ILE A 564 -20.06 -1.40 -15.32
C ILE A 564 -20.22 0.10 -15.03
N ALA A 565 -21.39 0.54 -14.56
CA ALA A 565 -21.64 1.94 -14.22
C ALA A 565 -20.67 2.46 -13.14
N ALA A 566 -20.45 1.69 -12.10
CA ALA A 566 -19.49 2.03 -11.05
C ALA A 566 -18.04 2.06 -11.55
N ALA A 567 -17.68 1.24 -12.55
CA ALA A 567 -16.37 1.27 -13.18
C ALA A 567 -16.20 2.52 -14.06
N LEU A 568 -17.23 2.88 -14.83
CA LEU A 568 -17.22 4.07 -15.68
C LEU A 568 -17.20 5.39 -14.88
N ALA A 569 -17.90 5.41 -13.73
CA ALA A 569 -17.96 6.58 -12.85
C ALA A 569 -16.69 6.80 -12.02
N ARG A 570 -15.77 5.83 -11.98
CA ARG A 570 -14.46 6.05 -11.36
C ARG A 570 -13.65 6.99 -12.24
N ASP A 571 -13.52 8.24 -11.76
CA ASP A 571 -12.76 9.31 -12.42
C ASP A 571 -11.26 9.02 -12.31
N GLU A 572 -10.78 8.08 -13.11
CA GLU A 572 -9.35 7.88 -13.35
C GLU A 572 -9.01 8.71 -14.59
N ALA A 573 -8.66 9.98 -14.37
CA ALA A 573 -8.38 11.01 -15.37
C ALA A 573 -7.26 10.68 -16.39
N GLN A 574 -6.86 9.42 -16.53
CA GLN A 574 -5.77 8.95 -17.39
C GLN A 574 -6.11 7.72 -18.26
N HIS A 575 -7.32 7.15 -18.15
CA HIS A 575 -7.69 6.04 -19.03
C HIS A 575 -8.23 6.59 -20.36
N SER A 576 -7.65 6.12 -21.47
CA SER A 576 -8.22 6.37 -22.78
C SER A 576 -9.60 5.70 -22.88
N LEU A 577 -10.47 6.18 -23.77
CA LEU A 577 -11.75 5.54 -24.06
C LEU A 577 -11.58 4.03 -24.36
N GLN A 578 -10.47 3.67 -25.02
CA GLN A 578 -10.13 2.30 -25.36
C GLN A 578 -9.87 1.43 -24.11
N ASP A 579 -9.24 1.99 -23.07
CA ASP A 579 -8.96 1.25 -21.82
C ASP A 579 -10.24 0.96 -21.04
N LYS A 580 -11.19 1.90 -21.00
CA LYS A 580 -12.52 1.72 -20.40
C LYS A 580 -13.31 0.59 -21.10
N TYR A 581 -13.18 0.53 -22.43
CA TYR A 581 -13.79 -0.51 -23.23
C TYR A 581 -13.23 -1.89 -22.91
N ASP A 582 -11.91 -1.99 -22.88
CA ASP A 582 -11.23 -3.22 -22.54
C ASP A 582 -11.63 -3.68 -21.12
N ASP A 583 -11.83 -2.76 -20.18
CA ASP A 583 -12.30 -3.07 -18.82
C ASP A 583 -13.68 -3.71 -18.79
N VAL A 584 -14.63 -3.19 -19.58
CA VAL A 584 -15.98 -3.77 -19.69
C VAL A 584 -15.92 -5.17 -20.32
N ILE A 585 -15.14 -5.35 -21.39
CA ILE A 585 -14.95 -6.64 -22.07
C ILE A 585 -14.34 -7.66 -21.11
N ILE A 586 -13.34 -7.26 -20.33
CA ILE A 586 -12.68 -8.13 -19.35
C ILE A 586 -13.65 -8.55 -18.27
N MET A 587 -14.41 -7.61 -17.70
CA MET A 587 -15.41 -7.90 -16.67
C MET A 587 -16.44 -8.93 -17.17
N MET A 588 -16.95 -8.75 -18.40
CA MET A 588 -17.88 -9.68 -19.00
C MET A 588 -17.26 -11.08 -19.22
N SER A 589 -15.99 -11.12 -19.63
CA SER A 589 -15.27 -12.37 -19.88
C SER A 589 -15.00 -13.17 -18.60
N CYS A 590 -14.58 -12.48 -17.52
CA CYS A 590 -14.32 -13.10 -16.22
C CYS A 590 -15.58 -13.74 -15.63
N ARG A 591 -16.73 -13.10 -15.77
CA ARG A 591 -18.00 -13.66 -15.25
C ARG A 591 -18.42 -14.95 -15.95
N ASN A 592 -18.04 -15.13 -17.21
CA ASN A 592 -18.39 -16.29 -18.04
C ASN A 592 -17.33 -17.37 -18.09
N ALA A 593 -16.15 -17.14 -17.51
CA ALA A 593 -15.11 -18.14 -17.48
C ALA A 593 -15.54 -19.39 -16.69
N ILE A 594 -15.05 -20.55 -17.09
CA ILE A 594 -15.25 -21.83 -16.40
C ILE A 594 -14.85 -21.64 -14.94
N LYS A 595 -15.76 -21.94 -14.01
CA LYS A 595 -15.50 -21.74 -12.58
C LYS A 595 -14.44 -22.71 -12.07
N VAL A 596 -13.74 -22.30 -11.02
CA VAL A 596 -12.86 -23.16 -10.25
C VAL A 596 -13.65 -24.40 -9.77
N ASN A 597 -12.99 -25.56 -9.75
CA ASN A 597 -13.59 -26.85 -9.37
C ASN A 597 -14.65 -27.41 -10.34
N HIS A 598 -14.56 -27.05 -11.64
CA HIS A 598 -15.42 -27.56 -12.68
C HIS A 598 -14.74 -28.75 -13.42
N PRO A 599 -15.30 -29.98 -13.40
CA PRO A 599 -14.71 -31.10 -14.10
C PRO A 599 -14.86 -30.91 -15.62
N MET A 600 -13.82 -31.25 -16.39
CA MET A 600 -13.79 -31.22 -17.85
C MET A 600 -13.39 -32.57 -18.39
N GLU A 601 -14.02 -32.96 -19.49
CA GLU A 601 -13.58 -34.13 -20.25
C GLU A 601 -12.35 -33.83 -21.10
N LEU A 602 -11.59 -34.85 -21.48
CA LEU A 602 -10.33 -34.68 -22.21
C LEU A 602 -10.50 -33.89 -23.52
N ASP A 603 -11.60 -34.10 -24.22
CA ASP A 603 -11.90 -33.38 -25.48
C ASP A 603 -12.20 -31.89 -25.23
N GLN A 604 -12.83 -31.57 -24.09
CA GLN A 604 -13.05 -30.17 -23.66
C GLN A 604 -11.73 -29.52 -23.30
N ILE A 605 -10.84 -30.22 -22.61
CA ILE A 605 -9.49 -29.76 -22.28
C ILE A 605 -8.71 -29.46 -23.57
N LYS A 606 -8.65 -30.41 -24.51
CA LYS A 606 -7.96 -30.23 -25.80
C LYS A 606 -8.50 -29.04 -26.58
N LYS A 607 -9.83 -28.87 -26.60
CA LYS A 607 -10.46 -27.72 -27.25
C LYS A 607 -10.08 -26.40 -26.59
N LEU A 608 -10.11 -26.33 -25.26
CA LEU A 608 -9.71 -25.11 -24.52
C LEU A 608 -8.27 -24.74 -24.82
N LEU A 609 -7.35 -25.71 -24.79
CA LEU A 609 -5.92 -25.47 -25.05
C LEU A 609 -5.68 -25.05 -26.51
N HIS A 610 -6.38 -25.64 -27.47
CA HIS A 610 -6.33 -25.22 -28.87
C HIS A 610 -6.86 -23.80 -29.06
N ASP A 611 -8.02 -23.49 -28.47
CA ASP A 611 -8.61 -22.15 -28.51
C ASP A 611 -7.69 -21.11 -27.87
N LEU A 612 -7.00 -21.46 -26.75
CA LEU A 612 -6.01 -20.62 -26.08
C LEU A 612 -4.79 -20.34 -26.95
N GLU A 613 -4.25 -21.37 -27.61
CA GLU A 613 -3.08 -21.25 -28.50
C GLU A 613 -3.35 -20.30 -29.67
N MET A 614 -4.61 -20.21 -30.10
CA MET A 614 -5.04 -19.33 -31.20
C MET A 614 -5.28 -17.88 -30.76
N THR A 615 -5.11 -17.54 -29.48
CA THR A 615 -5.19 -16.16 -28.98
C THR A 615 -3.90 -15.38 -29.27
N GLU A 616 -3.99 -14.05 -29.32
CA GLU A 616 -2.81 -13.17 -29.53
C GLU A 616 -1.82 -13.24 -28.37
N MET A 617 -2.33 -13.48 -27.15
CA MET A 617 -1.51 -13.54 -25.93
C MET A 617 -1.82 -14.78 -25.09
N PRO A 618 -1.38 -15.98 -25.50
CA PRO A 618 -1.76 -17.24 -24.87
C PRO A 618 -1.14 -17.48 -23.49
N TYR A 619 -0.22 -16.62 -23.03
CA TYR A 619 0.55 -16.86 -21.79
C TYR A 619 0.06 -16.09 -20.57
N THR A 620 -0.72 -15.03 -20.77
CA THR A 620 -1.24 -14.19 -19.70
C THR A 620 -2.73 -13.93 -19.87
N CYS A 621 -3.47 -13.88 -18.75
CA CYS A 621 -4.88 -13.46 -18.79
C CYS A 621 -4.97 -11.93 -19.05
N PRO A 622 -6.18 -11.42 -19.35
CA PRO A 622 -6.37 -9.97 -19.50
C PRO A 622 -5.94 -9.15 -18.28
N HIS A 623 -5.91 -9.74 -17.09
CA HIS A 623 -5.46 -9.13 -15.85
C HIS A 623 -3.93 -9.24 -15.61
N GLY A 624 -3.16 -9.84 -16.54
CA GLY A 624 -1.73 -10.03 -16.42
C GLY A 624 -1.27 -11.25 -15.60
N ARG A 625 -2.19 -12.14 -15.17
CA ARG A 625 -1.80 -13.38 -14.46
C ARG A 625 -1.25 -14.41 -15.44
N PRO A 626 -0.20 -15.16 -15.09
CA PRO A 626 0.26 -16.26 -15.91
C PRO A 626 -0.82 -17.34 -16.02
N ILE A 627 -1.05 -17.83 -17.26
CA ILE A 627 -2.03 -18.89 -17.53
C ILE A 627 -1.42 -20.25 -17.22
N ALA A 628 -0.12 -20.41 -17.45
CA ALA A 628 0.57 -21.69 -17.33
C ALA A 628 1.89 -21.56 -16.58
N LEU A 629 2.24 -22.60 -15.85
CA LEU A 629 3.50 -22.75 -15.12
C LEU A 629 4.23 -23.99 -15.61
N LEU A 630 5.51 -23.82 -16.02
CA LEU A 630 6.38 -24.92 -16.43
C LEU A 630 7.25 -25.39 -15.26
N PHE A 631 7.24 -26.68 -15.01
CA PHE A 631 8.21 -27.39 -14.16
C PHE A 631 9.19 -28.11 -15.09
N ASP A 632 10.38 -27.53 -15.27
CA ASP A 632 11.38 -28.02 -16.20
C ASP A 632 11.91 -29.40 -15.78
N ILE A 633 12.09 -30.30 -16.75
CA ILE A 633 12.56 -31.67 -16.50
C ILE A 633 13.96 -31.68 -15.86
N GLU A 634 14.83 -30.71 -16.21
CA GLU A 634 16.16 -30.64 -15.61
C GLU A 634 16.10 -30.29 -14.13
N ASP A 635 15.20 -29.41 -13.76
CA ASP A 635 15.00 -29.03 -12.36
C ASP A 635 14.36 -30.17 -11.56
N ILE A 636 13.43 -30.91 -12.16
CA ILE A 636 12.88 -32.14 -11.56
C ILE A 636 13.98 -33.17 -11.34
N LEU A 637 14.85 -33.42 -12.34
CA LEU A 637 15.96 -34.36 -12.22
C LEU A 637 16.98 -33.97 -11.14
N LYS A 638 17.30 -32.68 -11.02
CA LYS A 638 18.16 -32.17 -9.95
C LYS A 638 17.58 -32.45 -8.56
N GLN A 639 16.28 -32.27 -8.38
CA GLN A 639 15.59 -32.56 -7.12
C GLN A 639 15.70 -34.04 -6.72
N PHE A 640 15.67 -34.93 -7.70
CA PHE A 640 15.85 -36.37 -7.46
C PHE A 640 17.32 -36.80 -7.45
N HIS A 641 18.26 -35.88 -7.42
CA HIS A 641 19.71 -36.15 -7.44
C HIS A 641 20.13 -37.08 -8.61
N ARG A 642 19.48 -36.96 -9.77
CA ARG A 642 19.75 -37.79 -10.95
C ARG A 642 20.66 -37.10 -11.98
N LYS A 643 21.09 -35.86 -11.71
CA LYS A 643 22.15 -35.12 -12.45
C LYS A 643 22.97 -34.29 -11.48
#